data_7f77f570299e10bf3e99766c5f046b03
#
_entry.id   7f77f570299e10bf3e99766c5f046b03
#
_cell.length_a   1.000
_cell.length_b   1.000
_cell.length_c   1.000
_cell.angle_alpha   90.00
_cell.angle_beta   90.00
_cell.angle_gamma   90.00
#
_symmetry.space_group_name_H-M   'P 1'
#
loop_
_entity.id
_entity.type
_entity.pdbx_description
1 polymer ?
#
loop_
_entity_poly.entity_id
_entity_poly.type
_entity_poly.pdbx_seq_one_letter_code
_entity_poly.pdbx_strand_id
1 'polypeptide(L)'
;MNKIKSLFAWLWQKFRAFCTWYKGLYQGRAWYTKTLVALASCIVAFILYLGAVDINFLWLFGKSPGYFSGILDPQTSEASEIYSADGKLIGKYFNENRTPVEYDEVTPDFFKALVDTEDERFYKHIGIDPIGVFAAAKDALLHHNGRGASTITQQLAKNMFRVRSQYSTGLLGKIPVLRLLIIKSKEWIIAVKLETVFSKKEIITMYANTVDFGSNSYGIKTAAKTYFNTTPKELTTGQAAVLVGMLKATTYYNPRTNPENSFARRNTVLYNMVTHGDLSKDRYNELKDEPIKLDFKVEENYDGQAKYFREAVANYLKDWCKDEGYDLYTSGLKIYTTIDTRMQKYAEDAARKQMKQVQQNFNNHWSIRRTQAGKGNWMGQDPWQDENHNVIPNFIQGIAERQPFYKALIARFPNNPDSVNYYYKEWVHPVKVFDYDKGSITMNMTSEDSIKYMTTFMHCAFVAMEPQTGAVKAWVGDIDFDHWKYDKVTAERQPGSTFKLFVYTEAMNQGLTPCDKRRDEYISMEVYDKKKHEMTTWRPSNANGSFSGDSIPLKSAFAKSINSVAVRLGQEMGIKRIIETAKKMGINSPLDDTPSLALGSSDVNLLEMACAYSTIANNGKHHDPVLVTKIVDHDGKVVYEGPTDSEQVIPYKSAFLMQQLLQGGMKEPGGTSQSLWGYVGNYRDTEFGGKTGTTNNHSDAWFMCVSPKLVVGAWVGGEYRCLHFRTGALGQGSRTTLPVCGYFLQSVFGDPAFQQYHGKFDKPQDSDITRDMYICASYAPKPKVDTTKVDSTAFQEEIVLDDEGNPIIREVPAKKAESESANGTATTEEKKEKKKAKPTEQPVNFDDL
;
A
#
# COMPACT_ATOMS: atom_id res chain seq x y z
N MET A 1 34.24 -5.63 54.74
CA MET A 1 33.21 -5.43 55.80
C MET A 1 33.50 -4.23 56.73
N ASN A 2 34.74 -4.01 57.21
CA ASN A 2 35.06 -2.92 58.16
C ASN A 2 34.91 -1.50 57.59
N LYS A 3 35.23 -1.24 56.30
CA LYS A 3 35.03 0.08 55.66
C LYS A 3 33.55 0.46 55.50
N ILE A 4 32.67 -0.50 55.27
CA ILE A 4 31.22 -0.27 55.16
C ILE A 4 30.66 0.07 56.57
N LYS A 5 31.05 -0.66 57.60
CA LYS A 5 30.64 -0.36 58.98
C LYS A 5 31.11 1.02 59.46
N SER A 6 32.33 1.43 59.13
CA SER A 6 32.83 2.77 59.47
C SER A 6 32.10 3.87 58.73
N LEU A 7 31.73 3.67 57.45
CA LEU A 7 30.94 4.61 56.68
C LEU A 7 29.53 4.76 57.29
N PHE A 8 28.88 3.66 57.65
CA PHE A 8 27.58 3.69 58.33
C PHE A 8 27.62 4.39 59.69
N ALA A 9 28.68 4.16 60.49
CA ALA A 9 28.90 4.83 61.79
C ALA A 9 29.09 6.35 61.59
N TRP A 10 29.85 6.75 60.56
CA TRP A 10 30.09 8.16 60.23
C TRP A 10 28.77 8.83 59.74
N LEU A 11 28.02 8.19 58.87
CA LEU A 11 26.73 8.69 58.41
C LEU A 11 25.73 8.84 59.54
N TRP A 12 25.72 7.87 60.48
CA TRP A 12 24.86 7.90 61.65
C TRP A 12 25.24 9.05 62.62
N GLN A 13 26.50 9.29 62.80
CA GLN A 13 26.98 10.42 63.61
C GLN A 13 26.60 11.77 62.99
N LYS A 14 26.74 11.93 61.66
CA LYS A 14 26.32 13.14 60.95
C LYS A 14 24.80 13.33 61.04
N PHE A 15 24.02 12.26 60.91
CA PHE A 15 22.58 12.30 61.05
C PHE A 15 22.15 12.72 62.48
N ARG A 16 22.79 12.18 63.49
CA ARG A 16 22.53 12.61 64.90
C ARG A 16 22.85 14.09 65.08
N ALA A 17 24.01 14.56 64.62
CA ALA A 17 24.37 15.96 64.67
C ALA A 17 23.37 16.88 64.00
N PHE A 18 22.88 16.50 62.80
CA PHE A 18 21.82 17.18 62.11
C PHE A 18 20.49 17.21 62.92
N CYS A 19 20.07 16.08 63.48
CA CYS A 19 18.86 16.03 64.30
C CYS A 19 18.96 16.93 65.54
N THR A 20 20.14 17.00 66.15
CA THR A 20 20.38 17.85 67.33
C THR A 20 20.34 19.33 66.93
N TRP A 21 20.99 19.71 65.83
CA TRP A 21 20.92 21.06 65.28
C TRP A 21 19.48 21.46 64.93
N TYR A 22 18.72 20.58 64.24
CA TYR A 22 17.33 20.79 63.84
C TYR A 22 16.40 20.99 65.04
N LYS A 23 16.59 20.18 66.13
CA LYS A 23 15.87 20.38 67.38
C LYS A 23 16.14 21.75 67.97
N GLY A 24 17.37 22.25 67.86
CA GLY A 24 17.76 23.57 68.33
C GLY A 24 17.03 24.73 67.65
N LEU A 25 16.55 24.52 66.38
CA LEU A 25 15.76 25.49 65.65
C LEU A 25 14.34 25.67 66.23
N TYR A 26 13.84 24.73 67.01
CA TYR A 26 12.49 24.74 67.61
C TYR A 26 12.51 25.09 69.10
N GLN A 27 13.62 24.81 69.84
CA GLN A 27 13.66 25.02 71.27
C GLN A 27 13.62 26.49 71.66
N GLY A 28 12.74 26.86 72.61
CA GLY A 28 12.66 28.20 73.15
C GLY A 28 12.03 29.26 72.21
N ARG A 29 11.59 28.91 70.99
CA ARG A 29 11.05 29.87 70.00
C ARG A 29 9.53 29.99 70.09
N ALA A 30 9.00 31.18 69.73
CA ALA A 30 7.60 31.47 69.63
C ALA A 30 6.90 30.56 68.58
N TRP A 31 5.60 30.36 68.71
CA TRP A 31 4.83 29.43 67.85
C TRP A 31 4.95 29.78 66.35
N TYR A 32 4.89 31.07 65.98
CA TYR A 32 5.00 31.55 64.59
C TYR A 32 6.38 31.23 63.97
N THR A 33 7.49 31.31 64.74
CA THR A 33 8.83 30.94 64.26
C THR A 33 8.97 29.41 64.10
N LYS A 34 8.30 28.62 64.96
CA LYS A 34 8.23 27.15 64.78
C LYS A 34 7.45 26.79 63.47
N THR A 35 6.37 27.50 63.19
CA THR A 35 5.59 27.33 61.96
C THR A 35 6.41 27.72 60.72
N LEU A 36 7.16 28.82 60.77
CA LEU A 36 8.07 29.22 59.70
C LEU A 36 9.20 28.21 59.45
N VAL A 37 9.81 27.68 60.52
CA VAL A 37 10.84 26.65 60.38
C VAL A 37 10.25 25.35 59.81
N ALA A 38 9.06 24.96 60.23
CA ALA A 38 8.38 23.79 59.67
C ALA A 38 8.09 23.99 58.18
N LEU A 39 7.54 25.18 57.79
CA LEU A 39 7.27 25.48 56.40
C LEU A 39 8.53 25.51 55.54
N ALA A 40 9.62 26.15 56.02
CA ALA A 40 10.89 26.15 55.32
C ALA A 40 11.48 24.73 55.18
N SER A 41 11.36 23.89 56.22
CA SER A 41 11.78 22.52 56.16
C SER A 41 11.00 21.65 55.15
N CYS A 42 9.68 21.87 55.06
CA CYS A 42 8.86 21.21 54.04
C CYS A 42 9.29 21.63 52.63
N ILE A 43 9.59 22.93 52.41
CA ILE A 43 10.07 23.45 51.15
C ILE A 43 11.43 22.79 50.77
N VAL A 44 12.36 22.80 51.69
CA VAL A 44 13.69 22.15 51.48
C VAL A 44 13.54 20.65 51.20
N ALA A 45 12.71 19.94 51.97
CA ALA A 45 12.47 18.52 51.74
C ALA A 45 11.83 18.25 50.38
N PHE A 46 10.92 19.12 49.94
CA PHE A 46 10.31 19.04 48.62
C PHE A 46 11.29 19.29 47.48
N ILE A 47 12.17 20.28 47.63
CA ILE A 47 13.26 20.52 46.64
C ILE A 47 14.21 19.33 46.55
N LEU A 48 14.64 18.78 47.73
CA LEU A 48 15.44 17.56 47.74
C LEU A 48 14.77 16.34 47.14
N TYR A 49 13.44 16.20 47.32
CA TYR A 49 12.63 15.18 46.68
C TYR A 49 12.62 15.36 45.15
N LEU A 50 12.39 16.58 44.64
CA LEU A 50 12.44 16.86 43.22
C LEU A 50 13.82 16.56 42.62
N GLY A 51 14.90 16.94 43.32
CA GLY A 51 16.27 16.59 42.94
C GLY A 51 16.48 15.07 42.87
N ALA A 52 15.97 14.33 43.85
CA ALA A 52 16.05 12.87 43.87
C ALA A 52 15.28 12.22 42.72
N VAL A 53 14.14 12.77 42.35
CA VAL A 53 13.36 12.34 41.19
C VAL A 53 14.11 12.60 39.88
N ASP A 54 14.74 13.77 39.74
CA ASP A 54 15.45 14.17 38.52
C ASP A 54 16.66 13.25 38.23
N ILE A 55 17.48 12.99 39.28
CA ILE A 55 18.66 12.12 39.14
C ILE A 55 18.34 10.63 39.25
N ASN A 56 17.07 10.25 39.41
CA ASN A 56 16.65 8.88 39.66
C ASN A 56 17.41 8.21 40.80
N PHE A 57 17.48 8.89 41.95
CA PHE A 57 18.26 8.45 43.11
C PHE A 57 17.96 7.01 43.51
N LEU A 58 18.98 6.17 43.55
CA LEU A 58 18.90 4.73 43.84
C LEU A 58 17.91 3.95 42.97
N TRP A 59 17.64 4.40 41.72
CA TRP A 59 16.66 3.83 40.77
C TRP A 59 15.20 3.79 41.30
N LEU A 60 14.91 4.57 42.33
CA LEU A 60 13.59 4.59 42.98
C LEU A 60 12.52 5.22 42.15
N PHE A 61 12.88 6.21 41.28
CA PHE A 61 11.92 7.07 40.57
C PHE A 61 11.85 6.83 39.04
N GLY A 62 12.77 6.01 38.49
CA GLY A 62 12.90 5.78 37.05
C GLY A 62 13.57 6.95 36.30
N LYS A 63 14.09 6.67 35.10
CA LYS A 63 14.81 7.68 34.31
C LYS A 63 13.91 8.85 33.93
N SER A 64 14.50 10.02 33.75
CA SER A 64 13.90 11.24 33.18
C SER A 64 14.63 11.61 31.89
N PRO A 65 14.07 12.45 30.98
CA PRO A 65 14.78 12.95 29.81
C PRO A 65 16.10 13.59 30.18
N GLY A 66 17.17 13.28 29.45
CA GLY A 66 18.48 13.92 29.60
C GLY A 66 18.41 15.42 29.28
N TYR A 67 19.22 16.24 29.92
CA TYR A 67 19.22 17.69 29.72
C TYR A 67 19.63 18.04 28.27
N PHE A 68 20.75 17.49 27.81
CA PHE A 68 21.33 17.79 26.51
C PHE A 68 20.72 16.98 25.37
N SER A 69 20.45 15.69 25.58
CA SER A 69 19.94 14.76 24.55
C SER A 69 18.41 14.67 24.46
N GLY A 70 17.67 15.43 25.24
CA GLY A 70 16.21 15.35 25.25
C GLY A 70 15.54 16.73 25.31
N ILE A 71 16.01 17.65 26.16
CA ILE A 71 15.34 18.95 26.34
C ILE A 71 15.84 20.00 25.35
N LEU A 72 17.15 20.01 25.03
CA LEU A 72 17.71 20.94 24.03
C LEU A 72 17.37 20.57 22.61
N ASP A 73 17.19 19.28 22.35
CA ASP A 73 16.81 18.73 21.05
C ASP A 73 15.63 17.77 21.24
N PRO A 74 14.42 18.31 21.47
CA PRO A 74 13.24 17.47 21.62
C PRO A 74 12.93 16.84 20.28
N GLN A 75 13.09 15.52 20.18
CA GLN A 75 12.71 14.72 19.02
C GLN A 75 11.20 14.87 18.77
N THR A 76 10.83 15.80 17.94
CA THR A 76 9.45 15.95 17.46
C THR A 76 9.23 14.92 16.35
N SER A 77 8.16 14.14 16.45
CA SER A 77 7.76 13.27 15.36
C SER A 77 7.33 14.13 14.17
N GLU A 78 8.12 14.18 13.12
CA GLU A 78 7.81 14.90 11.90
C GLU A 78 7.43 13.93 10.79
N ALA A 79 6.38 14.25 10.04
CA ALA A 79 5.98 13.47 8.88
C ALA A 79 7.06 13.53 7.79
N SER A 80 7.45 12.37 7.25
CA SER A 80 8.32 12.34 6.08
C SER A 80 7.53 12.64 4.80
N GLU A 81 8.13 13.38 3.90
CA GLU A 81 7.52 13.82 2.65
C GLU A 81 8.11 13.07 1.47
N ILE A 82 7.25 12.62 0.55
CA ILE A 82 7.69 11.91 -0.65
C ILE A 82 7.39 12.73 -1.90
N TYR A 83 8.43 12.95 -2.72
CA TYR A 83 8.42 13.77 -3.91
C TYR A 83 8.63 12.95 -5.17
N SER A 84 7.93 13.31 -6.23
CA SER A 84 8.12 12.77 -7.58
C SER A 84 9.36 13.35 -8.26
N ALA A 85 9.77 12.75 -9.40
CA ALA A 85 10.88 13.22 -10.22
C ALA A 85 10.62 14.62 -10.81
N ASP A 86 9.36 14.99 -11.04
CA ASP A 86 8.96 16.35 -11.48
C ASP A 86 8.76 17.33 -10.30
N GLY A 87 9.25 16.98 -9.11
CA GLY A 87 9.34 17.85 -7.93
C GLY A 87 8.04 18.08 -7.18
N LYS A 88 6.99 17.33 -7.46
CA LYS A 88 5.69 17.47 -6.76
C LYS A 88 5.63 16.57 -5.53
N LEU A 89 5.02 17.09 -4.47
CA LEU A 89 4.68 16.28 -3.29
C LEU A 89 3.58 15.28 -3.67
N ILE A 90 3.88 13.98 -3.60
CA ILE A 90 2.93 12.92 -3.93
C ILE A 90 2.29 12.27 -2.70
N GLY A 91 2.79 12.56 -1.51
CA GLY A 91 2.23 12.11 -0.24
C GLY A 91 3.15 12.31 0.94
N LYS A 92 2.74 11.79 2.09
CA LYS A 92 3.49 11.84 3.35
C LYS A 92 3.43 10.50 4.05
N TYR A 93 4.45 10.22 4.87
CA TYR A 93 4.45 9.10 5.83
C TYR A 93 4.41 9.67 7.24
N PHE A 94 3.42 9.29 8.03
CA PHE A 94 3.27 9.75 9.41
C PHE A 94 2.49 8.73 10.27
N ASN A 95 2.89 8.62 11.53
CA ASN A 95 2.10 7.93 12.55
C ASN A 95 1.10 8.90 13.20
N GLU A 96 1.57 10.14 13.40
CA GLU A 96 0.81 11.27 13.91
C GLU A 96 0.96 12.38 12.86
N ASN A 97 -0.15 12.80 12.23
CA ASN A 97 -0.10 13.84 11.19
C ASN A 97 0.30 15.17 11.85
N ARG A 98 1.58 15.55 11.72
CA ARG A 98 2.16 16.80 12.24
C ARG A 98 2.90 17.51 11.12
N THR A 99 2.61 18.79 10.99
CA THR A 99 3.39 19.70 10.17
C THR A 99 3.67 20.93 11.03
N PRO A 100 4.91 21.18 11.42
CA PRO A 100 5.25 22.30 12.30
C PRO A 100 4.99 23.65 11.62
N VAL A 101 4.76 24.67 12.42
CA VAL A 101 4.62 26.07 12.02
C VAL A 101 5.49 26.95 12.91
N GLU A 102 5.90 28.10 12.35
CA GLU A 102 6.51 29.18 13.10
C GLU A 102 5.42 30.03 13.81
N TYR A 103 5.82 30.74 14.85
CA TYR A 103 4.90 31.56 15.63
C TYR A 103 4.08 32.54 14.77
N ASP A 104 4.73 33.20 13.82
CA ASP A 104 4.14 34.23 12.97
C ASP A 104 3.23 33.67 11.86
N GLU A 105 3.22 32.35 11.70
CA GLU A 105 2.31 31.61 10.81
C GLU A 105 0.97 31.23 11.48
N VAL A 106 0.80 31.55 12.76
CA VAL A 106 -0.44 31.29 13.50
C VAL A 106 -1.15 32.62 13.83
N THR A 107 -2.47 32.63 13.73
CA THR A 107 -3.23 33.82 14.12
C THR A 107 -3.00 34.15 15.60
N PRO A 108 -2.80 35.44 15.97
CA PRO A 108 -2.68 35.87 17.37
C PRO A 108 -3.88 35.46 18.23
N ASP A 109 -5.07 35.38 17.63
CA ASP A 109 -6.30 35.04 18.34
C ASP A 109 -6.26 33.62 18.92
N PHE A 110 -5.56 32.71 18.27
CA PHE A 110 -5.36 31.34 18.79
C PHE A 110 -4.52 31.36 20.08
N PHE A 111 -3.40 32.09 20.09
CA PHE A 111 -2.53 32.18 21.27
C PHE A 111 -3.21 32.91 22.44
N LYS A 112 -3.96 33.95 22.16
CA LYS A 112 -4.76 34.65 23.16
C LYS A 112 -5.85 33.76 23.77
N ALA A 113 -6.65 33.10 22.93
CA ALA A 113 -7.66 32.16 23.38
C ALA A 113 -7.06 31.01 24.22
N LEU A 114 -5.89 30.51 23.80
CA LEU A 114 -5.15 29.42 24.49
C LEU A 114 -4.71 29.88 25.90
N VAL A 115 -4.04 31.02 26.00
CA VAL A 115 -3.56 31.60 27.28
C VAL A 115 -4.72 31.89 28.20
N ASP A 116 -5.74 32.57 27.74
CA ASP A 116 -6.93 32.98 28.52
C ASP A 116 -7.76 31.79 29.03
N THR A 117 -7.63 30.63 28.35
CA THR A 117 -8.43 29.44 28.72
C THR A 117 -7.65 28.41 29.50
N GLU A 118 -6.40 28.17 29.15
CA GLU A 118 -5.60 27.06 29.71
C GLU A 118 -4.61 27.55 30.78
N ASP A 119 -4.09 28.82 30.68
CA ASP A 119 -3.01 29.29 31.55
C ASP A 119 -2.94 30.85 31.59
N GLU A 120 -3.88 31.49 32.28
CA GLU A 120 -4.02 32.96 32.31
C GLU A 120 -2.76 33.72 32.82
N ARG A 121 -1.86 33.03 33.53
CA ARG A 121 -0.61 33.59 34.05
C ARG A 121 0.62 33.06 33.30
N PHE A 122 0.46 32.48 32.11
CA PHE A 122 1.51 31.87 31.31
C PHE A 122 2.80 32.70 31.23
N TYR A 123 2.66 34.02 30.97
CA TYR A 123 3.79 34.95 30.85
C TYR A 123 4.43 35.34 32.19
N LYS A 124 3.85 34.94 33.35
CA LYS A 124 4.27 35.38 34.68
C LYS A 124 4.96 34.32 35.54
N HIS A 125 4.90 33.04 35.18
CA HIS A 125 5.49 31.95 35.91
C HIS A 125 6.60 31.26 35.11
N ILE A 126 7.39 30.36 35.75
CA ILE A 126 8.54 29.63 35.23
C ILE A 126 8.19 28.14 35.06
N GLY A 127 7.10 27.84 34.31
CA GLY A 127 6.65 26.45 34.04
C GLY A 127 5.70 25.87 35.09
N ILE A 128 5.72 26.37 36.31
CA ILE A 128 4.80 26.00 37.38
C ILE A 128 4.12 27.30 37.85
N ASP A 129 2.78 27.31 37.96
CA ASP A 129 2.03 28.38 38.55
C ASP A 129 1.68 28.09 40.03
N PRO A 130 2.43 28.61 41.02
CA PRO A 130 2.17 28.34 42.44
C PRO A 130 0.80 28.81 42.92
N ILE A 131 0.29 29.94 42.36
CA ILE A 131 -1.00 30.49 42.72
C ILE A 131 -2.13 29.58 42.22
N GLY A 132 -2.03 29.10 40.97
CA GLY A 132 -2.98 28.16 40.40
C GLY A 132 -2.98 26.80 41.13
N VAL A 133 -1.80 26.27 41.50
CA VAL A 133 -1.70 25.05 42.29
C VAL A 133 -2.38 25.24 43.68
N PHE A 134 -2.16 26.37 44.33
CA PHE A 134 -2.76 26.67 45.63
C PHE A 134 -4.27 26.81 45.55
N ALA A 135 -4.76 27.49 44.51
CA ALA A 135 -6.19 27.66 44.24
C ALA A 135 -6.88 26.34 43.97
N ALA A 136 -6.27 25.47 43.14
CA ALA A 136 -6.80 24.13 42.85
C ALA A 136 -6.79 23.20 44.05
N ALA A 137 -5.76 23.27 44.92
CA ALA A 137 -5.72 22.52 46.16
C ALA A 137 -6.83 22.96 47.13
N LYS A 138 -7.08 24.28 47.23
CA LYS A 138 -8.17 24.85 48.02
C LYS A 138 -9.54 24.38 47.50
N ASP A 139 -9.77 24.46 46.18
CA ASP A 139 -11.02 24.04 45.54
C ASP A 139 -11.27 22.52 45.70
N ALA A 140 -10.25 21.69 45.60
CA ALA A 140 -10.36 20.25 45.83
C ALA A 140 -10.73 19.91 47.31
N LEU A 141 -10.22 20.69 48.24
CA LEU A 141 -10.53 20.50 49.68
C LEU A 141 -11.92 21.00 50.06
N LEU A 142 -12.42 22.09 49.44
CA LEU A 142 -13.65 22.79 49.86
C LEU A 142 -14.86 22.40 49.00
N HIS A 143 -14.72 22.11 47.72
CA HIS A 143 -15.84 21.99 46.77
C HIS A 143 -15.91 20.65 46.06
N HIS A 144 -15.00 19.70 46.29
CA HIS A 144 -14.89 18.39 45.60
C HIS A 144 -14.83 18.44 44.06
N ASN A 145 -14.74 19.62 43.48
CA ASN A 145 -14.60 19.85 42.04
C ASN A 145 -13.17 20.28 41.74
N GLY A 146 -12.36 19.40 41.22
CA GLY A 146 -10.94 19.68 40.87
C GLY A 146 -10.84 20.65 39.69
N ARG A 147 -10.45 21.93 39.95
CA ARG A 147 -10.02 22.87 38.93
C ARG A 147 -8.67 22.41 38.35
N GLY A 148 -8.48 22.41 37.01
CA GLY A 148 -7.18 22.12 36.42
C GLY A 148 -6.13 23.16 36.79
N ALA A 149 -4.98 22.72 37.30
CA ALA A 149 -3.87 23.59 37.69
C ALA A 149 -2.60 23.31 36.87
N SER A 150 -2.72 22.66 35.73
CA SER A 150 -1.57 22.36 34.85
C SER A 150 -1.35 23.53 33.89
N THR A 151 -0.11 24.03 33.85
CA THR A 151 0.29 25.10 32.92
C THR A 151 0.45 24.57 31.49
N ILE A 152 0.47 25.48 30.50
CA ILE A 152 0.79 25.15 29.10
C ILE A 152 2.12 24.43 29.01
N THR A 153 3.16 24.89 29.73
CA THR A 153 4.49 24.26 29.75
C THR A 153 4.47 22.85 30.33
N GLN A 154 3.63 22.59 31.37
CA GLN A 154 3.46 21.22 31.90
C GLN A 154 2.70 20.31 30.93
N GLN A 155 1.71 20.83 30.22
CA GLN A 155 1.01 20.10 29.17
C GLN A 155 1.95 19.78 28.01
N LEU A 156 2.81 20.74 27.61
CA LEU A 156 3.85 20.52 26.62
C LEU A 156 4.80 19.41 27.07
N ALA A 157 5.34 19.50 28.31
CA ALA A 157 6.22 18.48 28.88
C ALA A 157 5.59 17.07 28.85
N LYS A 158 4.30 16.98 29.22
CA LYS A 158 3.54 15.73 29.19
C LYS A 158 3.43 15.16 27.77
N ASN A 159 3.07 15.97 26.77
CA ASN A 159 2.76 15.55 25.41
C ASN A 159 4.04 15.29 24.60
N MET A 160 5.02 16.18 24.62
CA MET A 160 6.27 16.11 23.88
C MET A 160 7.16 14.94 24.36
N PHE A 161 7.34 14.80 25.67
CA PHE A 161 8.21 13.76 26.23
C PHE A 161 7.47 12.48 26.60
N ARG A 162 6.16 12.40 26.34
CA ARG A 162 5.33 11.22 26.66
C ARG A 162 5.61 10.66 28.05
N VAL A 163 5.74 11.55 29.05
CA VAL A 163 6.22 11.23 30.43
C VAL A 163 5.45 10.08 31.06
N ARG A 164 4.19 9.87 30.67
CA ARG A 164 3.33 8.82 31.22
C ARG A 164 3.52 7.44 30.62
N SER A 165 4.07 7.35 29.40
CA SER A 165 4.19 6.10 28.63
C SER A 165 5.65 5.69 28.37
N GLN A 166 6.56 6.61 28.07
CA GLN A 166 7.95 6.30 27.72
C GLN A 166 8.87 6.13 28.93
N TYR A 167 8.60 6.84 30.04
CA TYR A 167 9.52 6.82 31.20
C TYR A 167 8.98 5.98 32.32
N SER A 168 9.80 5.03 32.81
CA SER A 168 9.47 4.23 33.99
C SER A 168 9.36 5.11 35.23
N THR A 169 8.54 4.71 36.18
CA THR A 169 8.37 5.39 37.47
C THR A 169 9.23 4.76 38.59
N GLY A 170 10.18 3.88 38.23
CA GLY A 170 11.06 3.21 39.15
C GLY A 170 10.41 2.27 40.14
N LEU A 171 11.15 1.92 41.21
CA LEU A 171 10.65 0.96 42.22
C LEU A 171 9.44 1.51 42.97
N LEU A 172 9.44 2.80 43.32
CA LEU A 172 8.36 3.46 44.06
C LEU A 172 7.08 3.64 43.23
N GLY A 173 7.19 3.64 41.89
CA GLY A 173 6.05 3.74 41.00
C GLY A 173 5.15 2.48 40.96
N LYS A 174 5.53 1.39 41.64
CA LYS A 174 4.67 0.23 41.88
C LYS A 174 3.47 0.54 42.80
N ILE A 175 3.59 1.61 43.59
CA ILE A 175 2.54 2.08 44.51
C ILE A 175 1.70 3.12 43.76
N PRO A 176 0.38 2.93 43.53
CA PRO A 176 -0.45 3.79 42.66
C PRO A 176 -0.40 5.28 43.02
N VAL A 177 -0.48 5.63 44.29
CA VAL A 177 -0.46 7.04 44.75
C VAL A 177 0.92 7.68 44.48
N LEU A 178 2.01 6.96 44.79
CA LEU A 178 3.37 7.44 44.55
C LEU A 178 3.66 7.54 43.04
N ARG A 179 3.11 6.65 42.23
CA ARG A 179 3.23 6.71 40.76
C ARG A 179 2.73 8.02 40.20
N LEU A 180 1.54 8.46 40.61
CA LEU A 180 0.97 9.71 40.15
C LEU A 180 1.80 10.92 40.59
N LEU A 181 2.30 10.89 41.84
CA LEU A 181 3.16 11.95 42.38
C LEU A 181 4.50 12.04 41.60
N ILE A 182 5.13 10.89 41.34
CA ILE A 182 6.40 10.82 40.57
C ILE A 182 6.18 11.36 39.15
N ILE A 183 5.11 10.93 38.44
CA ILE A 183 4.80 11.40 37.10
C ILE A 183 4.63 12.93 37.12
N LYS A 184 3.85 13.45 38.06
CA LYS A 184 3.60 14.90 38.16
C LYS A 184 4.86 15.68 38.51
N SER A 185 5.72 15.13 39.37
CA SER A 185 7.01 15.73 39.67
C SER A 185 7.93 15.80 38.46
N LYS A 186 7.93 14.77 37.60
CA LYS A 186 8.68 14.78 36.35
C LYS A 186 8.13 15.84 35.38
N GLU A 187 6.80 15.94 35.22
CA GLU A 187 6.17 17.00 34.43
C GLU A 187 6.63 18.40 34.91
N TRP A 188 6.70 18.65 36.22
CA TRP A 188 7.17 19.91 36.80
C TRP A 188 8.64 20.18 36.53
N ILE A 189 9.50 19.18 36.73
CA ILE A 189 10.96 19.30 36.52
C ILE A 189 11.23 19.64 35.04
N ILE A 190 10.60 18.91 34.12
CA ILE A 190 10.76 19.14 32.68
C ILE A 190 10.21 20.53 32.29
N ALA A 191 9.06 20.93 32.83
CA ALA A 191 8.48 22.25 32.54
C ALA A 191 9.42 23.39 32.99
N VAL A 192 10.03 23.28 34.17
CA VAL A 192 11.03 24.28 34.64
C VAL A 192 12.28 24.27 33.75
N LYS A 193 12.77 23.08 33.37
CA LYS A 193 13.91 22.99 32.45
C LYS A 193 13.62 23.61 31.08
N LEU A 194 12.43 23.38 30.50
CA LEU A 194 12.01 24.02 29.23
C LEU A 194 12.02 25.56 29.35
N GLU A 195 11.50 26.11 30.44
CA GLU A 195 11.48 27.55 30.67
C GLU A 195 12.85 28.18 30.92
N THR A 196 13.87 27.37 31.27
CA THR A 196 15.25 27.87 31.39
C THR A 196 15.97 27.90 30.04
N VAL A 197 15.47 27.16 29.04
CA VAL A 197 16.13 26.99 27.73
C VAL A 197 15.40 27.80 26.65
N PHE A 198 14.08 27.74 26.65
CA PHE A 198 13.25 28.35 25.62
C PHE A 198 12.49 29.57 26.11
N SER A 199 12.29 30.55 25.24
CA SER A 199 11.42 31.70 25.49
C SER A 199 9.95 31.30 25.55
N LYS A 200 9.12 32.15 26.14
CA LYS A 200 7.67 31.94 26.16
C LYS A 200 7.07 31.80 24.76
N LYS A 201 7.58 32.54 23.78
CA LYS A 201 7.17 32.49 22.39
C LYS A 201 7.48 31.11 21.77
N GLU A 202 8.66 30.58 22.01
CA GLU A 202 9.05 29.24 21.55
C GLU A 202 8.23 28.14 22.23
N ILE A 203 8.03 28.23 23.56
CA ILE A 203 7.23 27.25 24.32
C ILE A 203 5.79 27.15 23.81
N ILE A 204 5.12 28.30 23.59
CA ILE A 204 3.73 28.29 23.12
C ILE A 204 3.63 27.81 21.67
N THR A 205 4.65 28.08 20.84
CA THR A 205 4.76 27.56 19.47
C THR A 205 4.95 26.04 19.47
N MET A 206 5.87 25.54 20.30
CA MET A 206 6.08 24.09 20.47
C MET A 206 4.79 23.40 20.96
N TYR A 207 4.05 24.04 21.87
CA TYR A 207 2.75 23.55 22.32
C TYR A 207 1.73 23.46 21.17
N ALA A 208 1.59 24.54 20.39
CA ALA A 208 0.70 24.59 19.24
C ALA A 208 1.05 23.53 18.18
N ASN A 209 2.34 23.19 18.03
CA ASN A 209 2.82 22.14 17.11
C ASN A 209 2.68 20.71 17.65
N THR A 210 2.48 20.53 18.98
CA THR A 210 2.55 19.21 19.61
C THR A 210 1.21 18.66 20.07
N VAL A 211 0.24 19.56 20.38
CA VAL A 211 -1.02 19.17 21.03
C VAL A 211 -1.94 18.40 20.07
N ASP A 212 -2.61 17.38 20.60
CA ASP A 212 -3.62 16.57 19.90
C ASP A 212 -4.98 17.31 19.86
N PHE A 213 -5.51 17.52 18.65
CA PHE A 213 -6.84 18.08 18.41
C PHE A 213 -7.87 17.00 18.03
N GLY A 214 -7.56 15.72 18.19
CA GLY A 214 -8.44 14.63 17.76
C GLY A 214 -8.49 14.43 16.24
N SER A 215 -9.21 13.41 15.80
CA SER A 215 -9.30 13.03 14.37
C SER A 215 -7.93 12.88 13.69
N ASN A 216 -6.95 12.35 14.40
CA ASN A 216 -5.53 12.21 13.95
C ASN A 216 -4.86 13.54 13.56
N SER A 217 -5.29 14.67 14.17
CA SER A 217 -4.76 16.00 13.88
C SER A 217 -3.87 16.48 15.02
N TYR A 218 -2.56 16.34 14.87
CA TYR A 218 -1.56 16.81 15.82
C TYR A 218 -0.95 18.12 15.35
N GLY A 219 -0.98 19.13 16.22
CA GLY A 219 -0.57 20.50 15.92
C GLY A 219 -1.59 21.32 15.17
N ILE A 220 -1.43 22.64 15.30
CA ILE A 220 -2.40 23.66 14.83
C ILE A 220 -2.57 23.67 13.31
N LYS A 221 -1.49 23.40 12.53
CA LYS A 221 -1.56 23.42 11.07
C LYS A 221 -2.43 22.29 10.55
N THR A 222 -2.21 21.08 11.07
CA THR A 222 -3.02 19.93 10.72
C THR A 222 -4.46 20.10 11.17
N ALA A 223 -4.69 20.64 12.38
CA ALA A 223 -6.04 20.89 12.90
C ALA A 223 -6.80 21.94 12.06
N ALA A 224 -6.18 23.08 11.72
CA ALA A 224 -6.78 24.09 10.85
C ALA A 224 -7.17 23.51 9.49
N LYS A 225 -6.28 22.69 8.90
CA LYS A 225 -6.54 22.01 7.62
C LYS A 225 -7.64 20.97 7.74
N THR A 226 -7.61 20.13 8.77
CA THR A 226 -8.57 19.03 8.96
C THR A 226 -9.98 19.53 9.24
N TYR A 227 -10.16 20.52 10.13
CA TYR A 227 -11.49 20.94 10.57
C TYR A 227 -12.09 22.05 9.71
N PHE A 228 -11.25 22.93 9.13
CA PHE A 228 -11.70 24.13 8.45
C PHE A 228 -11.12 24.33 7.05
N ASN A 229 -10.27 23.39 6.57
CA ASN A 229 -9.59 23.46 5.26
C ASN A 229 -8.90 24.81 5.00
N THR A 230 -8.27 25.37 6.06
CA THR A 230 -7.62 26.68 6.05
C THR A 230 -6.20 26.59 6.62
N THR A 231 -5.47 27.71 6.58
CA THR A 231 -4.16 27.84 7.22
C THR A 231 -4.30 28.34 8.67
N PRO A 232 -3.33 28.07 9.58
CA PRO A 232 -3.38 28.57 10.94
C PRO A 232 -3.44 30.10 11.04
N LYS A 233 -2.88 30.79 10.06
CA LYS A 233 -2.88 32.26 10.01
C LYS A 233 -4.26 32.85 9.66
N GLU A 234 -5.02 32.13 8.85
CA GLU A 234 -6.33 32.53 8.35
C GLU A 234 -7.49 32.07 9.24
N LEU A 235 -7.22 31.37 10.34
CA LEU A 235 -8.25 30.96 11.29
C LEU A 235 -8.97 32.22 11.83
N THR A 236 -10.28 32.20 11.77
CA THR A 236 -11.10 33.21 12.42
C THR A 236 -11.06 33.04 13.94
N THR A 237 -11.38 34.11 14.70
CA THR A 237 -11.48 34.07 16.17
C THR A 237 -12.40 32.93 16.65
N GLY A 238 -13.53 32.71 15.98
CA GLY A 238 -14.46 31.61 16.29
C GLY A 238 -13.87 30.25 16.06
N GLN A 239 -13.15 30.05 14.95
CA GLN A 239 -12.48 28.80 14.64
C GLN A 239 -11.32 28.51 15.62
N ALA A 240 -10.51 29.52 15.93
CA ALA A 240 -9.46 29.42 16.95
C ALA A 240 -10.03 29.01 18.32
N ALA A 241 -11.14 29.62 18.72
CA ALA A 241 -11.83 29.28 19.97
C ALA A 241 -12.41 27.86 19.98
N VAL A 242 -12.86 27.32 18.84
CA VAL A 242 -13.26 25.91 18.71
C VAL A 242 -12.06 24.99 18.97
N LEU A 243 -10.93 25.23 18.31
CA LEU A 243 -9.73 24.41 18.46
C LEU A 243 -9.20 24.44 19.90
N VAL A 244 -9.11 25.60 20.51
CA VAL A 244 -8.73 25.73 21.93
C VAL A 244 -9.74 25.03 22.84
N GLY A 245 -11.03 25.13 22.55
CA GLY A 245 -12.07 24.44 23.31
C GLY A 245 -11.91 22.91 23.33
N MET A 246 -11.44 22.33 22.23
CA MET A 246 -11.21 20.89 22.11
C MET A 246 -10.09 20.38 23.00
N LEU A 247 -9.09 21.21 23.37
CA LEU A 247 -7.92 20.76 24.14
C LEU A 247 -8.27 20.21 25.52
N LYS A 248 -9.43 20.58 26.07
CA LYS A 248 -9.90 20.04 27.34
C LYS A 248 -10.27 18.54 27.25
N ALA A 249 -10.92 18.14 26.15
CA ALA A 249 -11.29 16.75 25.86
C ALA A 249 -11.61 16.62 24.37
N THR A 250 -10.64 16.16 23.58
CA THR A 250 -10.66 16.17 22.12
C THR A 250 -11.77 15.33 21.48
N THR A 251 -12.30 14.34 22.19
CA THR A 251 -13.46 13.53 21.75
C THR A 251 -14.77 14.21 22.15
N TYR A 252 -14.90 14.65 23.42
CA TYR A 252 -16.14 15.19 23.96
C TYR A 252 -16.52 16.56 23.37
N TYR A 253 -15.53 17.39 23.04
CA TYR A 253 -15.73 18.71 22.43
C TYR A 253 -15.43 18.74 20.92
N ASN A 254 -15.39 17.56 20.27
CA ASN A 254 -15.16 17.50 18.84
C ASN A 254 -16.36 18.07 18.05
N PRO A 255 -16.15 19.09 17.20
CA PRO A 255 -17.26 19.74 16.48
C PRO A 255 -17.94 18.84 15.44
N ARG A 256 -17.27 17.77 14.99
CA ARG A 256 -17.83 16.79 14.06
C ARG A 256 -18.77 15.80 14.75
N THR A 257 -18.34 15.25 15.89
CA THR A 257 -19.07 14.16 16.57
C THR A 257 -20.00 14.67 17.67
N ASN A 258 -19.68 15.83 18.26
CA ASN A 258 -20.43 16.44 19.38
C ASN A 258 -20.59 17.95 19.16
N PRO A 259 -21.31 18.39 18.11
CA PRO A 259 -21.40 19.80 17.72
C PRO A 259 -21.96 20.73 18.82
N GLU A 260 -22.94 20.27 19.60
CA GLU A 260 -23.55 21.07 20.68
C GLU A 260 -22.56 21.30 21.83
N ASN A 261 -21.81 20.27 22.25
CA ASN A 261 -20.78 20.39 23.28
C ASN A 261 -19.66 21.32 22.82
N SER A 262 -19.25 21.18 21.54
CA SER A 262 -18.23 22.03 20.92
C SER A 262 -18.67 23.47 20.87
N PHE A 263 -19.92 23.75 20.48
CA PHE A 263 -20.51 25.10 20.43
C PHE A 263 -20.53 25.76 21.82
N ALA A 264 -21.02 25.06 22.83
CA ALA A 264 -21.03 25.56 24.21
C ALA A 264 -19.62 25.85 24.75
N ARG A 265 -18.66 24.93 24.42
CA ARG A 265 -17.27 25.11 24.87
C ARG A 265 -16.56 26.23 24.13
N ARG A 266 -16.78 26.42 22.82
CA ARG A 266 -16.30 27.60 22.06
C ARG A 266 -16.73 28.88 22.72
N ASN A 267 -18.02 28.99 23.09
CA ASN A 267 -18.55 30.17 23.73
C ASN A 267 -17.93 30.43 25.12
N THR A 268 -17.56 29.35 25.85
CA THR A 268 -16.78 29.48 27.09
C THR A 268 -15.38 30.07 26.81
N VAL A 269 -14.69 29.63 25.76
CA VAL A 269 -13.36 30.16 25.37
C VAL A 269 -13.48 31.64 24.98
N LEU A 270 -14.46 32.02 24.14
CA LEU A 270 -14.71 33.40 23.76
C LEU A 270 -15.01 34.27 24.97
N TYR A 271 -15.76 33.77 25.94
CA TYR A 271 -16.05 34.50 27.19
C TYR A 271 -14.80 34.70 28.07
N ASN A 272 -13.90 33.68 28.10
CA ASN A 272 -12.61 33.85 28.78
C ASN A 272 -11.78 34.96 28.14
N MET A 273 -11.74 35.05 26.80
CA MET A 273 -11.07 36.14 26.09
C MET A 273 -11.68 37.54 26.43
N VAL A 274 -13.00 37.63 26.62
CA VAL A 274 -13.64 38.87 27.09
C VAL A 274 -13.20 39.22 28.52
N THR A 275 -13.13 38.22 29.39
CA THR A 275 -12.76 38.40 30.80
C THR A 275 -11.34 38.92 30.97
N HIS A 276 -10.42 38.51 30.07
CA HIS A 276 -9.03 38.96 30.08
C HIS A 276 -8.75 40.17 29.18
N GLY A 277 -9.77 40.66 28.47
CA GLY A 277 -9.70 41.90 27.66
C GLY A 277 -9.13 41.72 26.25
N ASP A 278 -8.94 40.47 25.81
CA ASP A 278 -8.43 40.11 24.48
C ASP A 278 -9.53 40.06 23.40
N LEU A 279 -10.83 40.07 23.82
CA LEU A 279 -11.98 40.17 22.94
C LEU A 279 -12.97 41.22 23.49
N SER A 280 -13.50 42.09 22.62
CA SER A 280 -14.54 43.04 23.03
C SER A 280 -15.87 42.33 23.26
N LYS A 281 -16.70 42.89 24.17
CA LYS A 281 -18.02 42.34 24.47
C LYS A 281 -18.95 42.36 23.25
N ASP A 282 -18.83 43.38 22.40
CA ASP A 282 -19.62 43.50 21.18
C ASP A 282 -19.25 42.40 20.19
N ARG A 283 -17.96 42.15 19.98
CA ARG A 283 -17.50 41.07 19.13
C ARG A 283 -17.87 39.67 19.66
N TYR A 284 -17.86 39.50 20.98
CA TYR A 284 -18.39 38.28 21.60
C TYR A 284 -19.87 38.08 21.30
N ASN A 285 -20.67 39.12 21.40
CA ASN A 285 -22.11 39.04 21.11
C ASN A 285 -22.42 38.71 19.65
N GLU A 286 -21.57 39.09 18.72
CA GLU A 286 -21.66 38.68 17.31
C GLU A 286 -21.31 37.18 17.13
N LEU A 287 -20.20 36.74 17.74
CA LEU A 287 -19.65 35.38 17.53
C LEU A 287 -20.40 34.30 18.29
N LYS A 288 -20.98 34.59 19.47
CA LYS A 288 -21.59 33.59 20.35
C LYS A 288 -22.74 32.81 19.70
N ASP A 289 -23.48 33.43 18.79
CA ASP A 289 -24.64 32.85 18.11
C ASP A 289 -24.30 32.33 16.70
N GLU A 290 -23.08 32.59 16.19
CA GLU A 290 -22.62 32.11 14.89
C GLU A 290 -22.43 30.57 14.90
N PRO A 291 -23.02 29.85 13.93
CA PRO A 291 -22.85 28.40 13.87
C PRO A 291 -21.39 27.99 13.52
N ILE A 292 -20.92 26.86 14.05
CA ILE A 292 -19.61 26.28 13.66
C ILE A 292 -19.76 25.69 12.26
N LYS A 293 -19.11 26.32 11.27
CA LYS A 293 -19.05 25.81 9.89
C LYS A 293 -17.78 24.96 9.72
N LEU A 294 -17.94 23.68 9.49
CA LEU A 294 -16.84 22.75 9.21
C LEU A 294 -16.67 22.56 7.70
N ASP A 295 -15.42 22.55 7.25
CA ASP A 295 -14.99 21.98 5.97
C ASP A 295 -14.01 20.84 6.31
N PHE A 296 -14.60 19.72 6.78
CA PHE A 296 -13.87 18.65 7.45
C PHE A 296 -13.27 17.66 6.46
N LYS A 297 -11.93 17.57 6.47
CA LYS A 297 -11.18 16.61 5.68
C LYS A 297 -9.96 16.12 6.44
N VAL A 298 -9.94 14.83 6.80
CA VAL A 298 -8.74 14.20 7.39
C VAL A 298 -7.74 13.88 6.29
N GLU A 299 -6.50 14.30 6.47
CA GLU A 299 -5.38 13.87 5.63
C GLU A 299 -4.91 12.50 6.10
N GLU A 300 -5.03 11.50 5.24
CA GLU A 300 -4.57 10.14 5.51
C GLU A 300 -3.20 9.90 4.87
N ASN A 301 -2.43 8.93 5.40
CA ASN A 301 -1.17 8.50 4.79
C ASN A 301 -1.30 8.17 3.30
N TYR A 302 -2.49 7.77 2.88
CA TYR A 302 -2.79 7.40 1.50
C TYR A 302 -3.39 8.51 0.65
N ASP A 303 -3.56 9.74 1.19
CA ASP A 303 -3.93 10.89 0.35
C ASP A 303 -2.81 11.27 -0.60
N GLY A 304 -3.16 11.64 -1.84
CA GLY A 304 -2.21 11.95 -2.91
C GLY A 304 -2.17 10.89 -4.02
N GLN A 305 -1.21 11.06 -4.92
CA GLN A 305 -1.03 10.19 -6.10
C GLN A 305 -0.18 8.96 -5.81
N ALA A 306 -0.19 7.99 -6.72
CA ALA A 306 0.69 6.82 -6.74
C ALA A 306 0.69 6.02 -5.42
N LYS A 307 -0.49 5.74 -4.86
CA LYS A 307 -0.64 5.09 -3.55
C LYS A 307 0.14 3.76 -3.42
N TYR A 308 0.08 2.89 -4.42
CA TYR A 308 0.84 1.63 -4.45
C TYR A 308 2.35 1.85 -4.49
N PHE A 309 2.81 2.79 -5.31
CA PHE A 309 4.23 3.11 -5.40
C PHE A 309 4.77 3.63 -4.07
N ARG A 310 4.03 4.47 -3.37
CA ARG A 310 4.43 4.96 -2.03
C ARG A 310 4.55 3.83 -1.02
N GLU A 311 3.64 2.86 -1.05
CA GLU A 311 3.75 1.66 -0.21
C GLU A 311 4.97 0.82 -0.60
N ALA A 312 5.25 0.66 -1.91
CA ALA A 312 6.46 -0.01 -2.38
C ALA A 312 7.74 0.71 -1.92
N VAL A 313 7.77 2.05 -1.96
CA VAL A 313 8.89 2.85 -1.43
C VAL A 313 9.04 2.68 0.09
N ALA A 314 7.93 2.66 0.85
CA ALA A 314 7.99 2.43 2.29
C ALA A 314 8.59 1.06 2.63
N ASN A 315 8.18 0.02 1.90
CA ASN A 315 8.73 -1.33 2.05
C ASN A 315 10.20 -1.41 1.65
N TYR A 316 10.59 -0.74 0.55
CA TYR A 316 11.97 -0.66 0.07
C TYR A 316 12.91 0.00 1.09
N LEU A 317 12.46 1.07 1.74
CA LEU A 317 13.26 1.83 2.71
C LEU A 317 13.26 1.24 4.12
N LYS A 318 12.45 0.23 4.40
CA LYS A 318 12.26 -0.31 5.75
C LYS A 318 13.56 -0.77 6.42
N ASP A 319 14.36 -1.54 5.70
CA ASP A 319 15.62 -2.07 6.23
C ASP A 319 16.68 -0.96 6.31
N TRP A 320 16.80 -0.11 5.29
CA TRP A 320 17.67 1.04 5.31
C TRP A 320 17.38 1.98 6.50
N CYS A 321 16.12 2.33 6.74
CA CYS A 321 15.75 3.15 7.89
C CYS A 321 16.19 2.52 9.22
N LYS A 322 16.01 1.20 9.34
CA LYS A 322 16.41 0.47 10.56
C LYS A 322 17.94 0.48 10.77
N ASP A 323 18.70 0.27 9.69
CA ASP A 323 20.16 0.17 9.75
C ASP A 323 20.80 1.54 10.01
N GLU A 324 20.27 2.62 9.43
CA GLU A 324 20.75 3.99 9.62
C GLU A 324 20.13 4.71 10.84
N GLY A 325 19.21 4.06 11.56
CA GLY A 325 18.60 4.60 12.78
C GLY A 325 17.50 5.65 12.54
N TYR A 326 16.95 5.72 11.34
CA TYR A 326 15.80 6.55 11.01
C TYR A 326 14.48 5.81 11.21
N ASP A 327 13.40 6.58 11.40
CA ASP A 327 12.02 6.10 11.33
C ASP A 327 11.31 6.85 10.20
N LEU A 328 10.85 6.10 9.19
CA LEU A 328 10.17 6.65 8.01
C LEU A 328 8.99 7.55 8.35
N TYR A 329 8.32 7.29 9.47
CA TYR A 329 7.08 7.96 9.85
C TYR A 329 7.27 9.12 10.83
N THR A 330 8.48 9.29 11.39
CA THR A 330 8.70 10.26 12.47
C THR A 330 9.98 11.10 12.34
N SER A 331 10.85 10.78 11.37
CA SER A 331 12.15 11.46 11.21
C SER A 331 12.16 12.65 10.26
N GLY A 332 11.01 13.07 9.70
CA GLY A 332 10.92 14.26 8.84
C GLY A 332 11.74 14.19 7.55
N LEU A 333 11.88 12.99 6.99
CA LEU A 333 12.70 12.76 5.78
C LEU A 333 12.04 13.38 4.54
N LYS A 334 12.85 13.94 3.64
CA LYS A 334 12.43 14.31 2.29
C LYS A 334 12.94 13.27 1.30
N ILE A 335 12.02 12.48 0.75
CA ILE A 335 12.30 11.32 -0.10
C ILE A 335 12.01 11.71 -1.55
N TYR A 336 13.04 11.75 -2.39
CA TYR A 336 12.93 12.04 -3.81
C TYR A 336 12.92 10.74 -4.60
N THR A 337 11.89 10.56 -5.42
CA THR A 337 11.65 9.31 -6.14
C THR A 337 11.81 9.48 -7.65
N THR A 338 11.73 8.36 -8.37
CA THR A 338 11.88 8.30 -9.82
C THR A 338 10.58 8.51 -10.59
N ILE A 339 9.42 8.42 -9.91
CA ILE A 339 8.11 8.47 -10.57
C ILE A 339 7.81 9.86 -11.14
N ASP A 340 7.23 9.92 -12.34
CA ASP A 340 6.74 11.16 -12.94
C ASP A 340 5.22 11.24 -12.77
N THR A 341 4.70 12.35 -12.22
CA THR A 341 3.26 12.45 -11.88
C THR A 341 2.34 12.41 -13.09
N ARG A 342 2.80 12.86 -14.29
CA ARG A 342 2.00 12.81 -15.52
C ARG A 342 2.01 11.40 -16.10
N MET A 343 3.19 10.75 -16.14
CA MET A 343 3.26 9.34 -16.56
C MET A 343 2.44 8.45 -15.65
N GLN A 344 2.49 8.68 -14.32
CA GLN A 344 1.66 7.97 -13.36
C GLN A 344 0.17 8.13 -13.68
N LYS A 345 -0.27 9.37 -13.91
CA LYS A 345 -1.65 9.64 -14.28
C LYS A 345 -2.04 8.95 -15.59
N TYR A 346 -1.19 8.98 -16.61
CA TYR A 346 -1.45 8.27 -17.88
C TYR A 346 -1.56 6.76 -17.69
N ALA A 347 -0.77 6.18 -16.77
CA ALA A 347 -0.83 4.75 -16.45
C ALA A 347 -2.14 4.40 -15.73
N GLU A 348 -2.53 5.18 -14.72
CA GLU A 348 -3.78 5.01 -13.99
C GLU A 348 -5.01 5.16 -14.90
N ASP A 349 -5.03 6.19 -15.77
CA ASP A 349 -6.10 6.43 -16.74
C ASP A 349 -6.18 5.30 -17.78
N ALA A 350 -5.04 4.81 -18.28
CA ALA A 350 -4.96 3.70 -19.22
C ALA A 350 -5.47 2.39 -18.60
N ALA A 351 -5.03 2.07 -17.39
CA ALA A 351 -5.48 0.91 -16.64
C ALA A 351 -6.99 0.98 -16.37
N ARG A 352 -7.49 2.09 -15.83
CA ARG A 352 -8.92 2.28 -15.55
C ARG A 352 -9.78 2.14 -16.81
N LYS A 353 -9.37 2.77 -17.92
CA LYS A 353 -10.08 2.72 -19.20
C LYS A 353 -10.18 1.29 -19.72
N GLN A 354 -9.06 0.58 -19.77
CA GLN A 354 -9.03 -0.78 -20.31
C GLN A 354 -9.73 -1.77 -19.36
N MET A 355 -9.49 -1.66 -18.05
CA MET A 355 -10.06 -2.59 -17.08
C MET A 355 -11.57 -2.48 -16.95
N LYS A 356 -12.15 -1.30 -17.15
CA LYS A 356 -13.61 -1.13 -17.28
C LYS A 356 -14.17 -1.98 -18.44
N GLN A 357 -13.49 -1.98 -19.59
CA GLN A 357 -13.88 -2.79 -20.74
C GLN A 357 -13.67 -4.30 -20.50
N VAL A 358 -12.53 -4.67 -19.89
CA VAL A 358 -12.23 -6.08 -19.51
C VAL A 358 -13.30 -6.59 -18.55
N GLN A 359 -13.67 -5.79 -17.53
CA GLN A 359 -14.72 -6.16 -16.57
C GLN A 359 -16.08 -6.33 -17.23
N GLN A 360 -16.43 -5.45 -18.16
CA GLN A 360 -17.68 -5.57 -18.92
C GLN A 360 -17.69 -6.86 -19.75
N ASN A 361 -16.59 -7.16 -20.43
CA ASN A 361 -16.44 -8.40 -21.19
C ASN A 361 -16.52 -9.63 -20.28
N PHE A 362 -15.90 -9.58 -19.07
CA PHE A 362 -15.95 -10.66 -18.08
C PHE A 362 -17.39 -10.88 -17.58
N ASN A 363 -18.08 -9.81 -17.23
CA ASN A 363 -19.46 -9.88 -16.80
C ASN A 363 -20.38 -10.47 -17.88
N ASN A 364 -20.20 -10.05 -19.14
CA ASN A 364 -20.97 -10.59 -20.26
C ASN A 364 -20.66 -12.07 -20.51
N HIS A 365 -19.40 -12.46 -20.43
CA HIS A 365 -18.94 -13.84 -20.64
C HIS A 365 -19.53 -14.82 -19.61
N TRP A 366 -19.64 -14.40 -18.35
CA TRP A 366 -20.20 -15.19 -17.25
C TRP A 366 -21.69 -14.86 -16.99
N SER A 367 -22.34 -14.03 -17.83
CA SER A 367 -23.71 -13.55 -17.67
C SER A 367 -23.99 -12.91 -16.30
N ILE A 368 -22.94 -12.29 -15.70
CA ILE A 368 -23.03 -11.64 -14.40
C ILE A 368 -23.81 -10.34 -14.55
N ARG A 369 -24.91 -10.23 -13.80
CA ARG A 369 -25.68 -9.01 -13.67
C ARG A 369 -25.57 -8.52 -12.23
N ARG A 370 -24.90 -7.39 -12.03
CA ARG A 370 -24.81 -6.72 -10.75
C ARG A 370 -25.97 -5.75 -10.63
N THR A 371 -27.13 -6.27 -10.24
CA THR A 371 -28.35 -5.49 -10.10
C THR A 371 -28.44 -4.78 -8.76
N GLN A 372 -29.44 -3.91 -8.62
CA GLN A 372 -29.69 -3.00 -7.51
C GLN A 372 -29.76 -3.68 -6.12
N ALA A 373 -29.77 -2.84 -5.08
CA ALA A 373 -29.86 -3.17 -3.66
C ALA A 373 -30.84 -4.29 -3.30
N GLY A 374 -30.42 -5.22 -2.44
CA GLY A 374 -31.24 -6.26 -1.81
C GLY A 374 -30.61 -7.65 -1.81
N LYS A 375 -31.29 -8.60 -1.19
CA LYS A 375 -30.90 -10.02 -1.21
C LYS A 375 -30.99 -10.57 -2.62
N GLY A 376 -29.96 -11.35 -3.03
CA GLY A 376 -29.91 -11.94 -4.36
C GLY A 376 -29.46 -10.98 -5.47
N ASN A 377 -28.64 -9.99 -5.14
CA ASN A 377 -27.98 -9.08 -6.08
C ASN A 377 -27.09 -9.79 -7.10
N TRP A 378 -26.62 -10.97 -6.77
CA TRP A 378 -25.83 -11.80 -7.65
C TRP A 378 -26.75 -12.58 -8.61
N MET A 379 -26.61 -12.31 -9.89
CA MET A 379 -27.24 -13.07 -10.98
C MET A 379 -26.17 -13.39 -12.01
N GLY A 380 -26.00 -14.65 -12.35
CA GLY A 380 -25.04 -15.11 -13.34
C GLY A 380 -24.55 -16.52 -13.07
N GLN A 381 -23.61 -16.96 -13.92
CA GLN A 381 -22.88 -18.21 -13.70
C GLN A 381 -21.76 -17.95 -12.70
N ASP A 382 -21.51 -18.90 -11.82
CA ASP A 382 -20.39 -18.84 -10.88
C ASP A 382 -19.06 -18.99 -11.63
N PRO A 383 -18.20 -17.95 -11.68
CA PRO A 383 -16.97 -17.99 -12.45
C PRO A 383 -15.82 -18.75 -11.77
N TRP A 384 -15.95 -19.10 -10.48
CA TRP A 384 -14.97 -19.89 -9.75
C TRP A 384 -15.11 -21.37 -10.06
N GLN A 385 -14.43 -21.80 -11.12
CA GLN A 385 -14.46 -23.16 -11.65
C GLN A 385 -13.08 -23.78 -11.66
N ASP A 386 -13.04 -25.11 -11.53
CA ASP A 386 -11.84 -25.91 -11.68
C ASP A 386 -11.45 -26.09 -13.17
N GLU A 387 -10.36 -26.81 -13.42
CA GLU A 387 -9.85 -27.10 -14.77
C GLU A 387 -10.86 -27.92 -15.63
N ASN A 388 -11.79 -28.61 -15.00
CA ASN A 388 -12.85 -29.41 -15.65
C ASN A 388 -14.17 -28.62 -15.80
N HIS A 389 -14.15 -27.33 -15.55
CA HIS A 389 -15.31 -26.43 -15.57
C HIS A 389 -16.38 -26.72 -14.51
N ASN A 390 -16.04 -27.44 -13.44
CA ASN A 390 -16.95 -27.63 -12.30
C ASN A 390 -16.82 -26.46 -11.34
N VAL A 391 -17.95 -25.99 -10.81
CA VAL A 391 -17.97 -24.95 -9.76
C VAL A 391 -17.27 -25.48 -8.51
N ILE A 392 -16.28 -24.73 -8.02
CA ILE A 392 -15.53 -25.07 -6.81
C ILE A 392 -16.46 -24.94 -5.59
N PRO A 393 -16.77 -26.05 -4.89
CA PRO A 393 -17.72 -26.01 -3.78
C PRO A 393 -17.18 -25.16 -2.62
N ASN A 394 -18.07 -24.43 -1.97
CA ASN A 394 -17.77 -23.56 -0.83
C ASN A 394 -16.70 -22.48 -1.06
N PHE A 395 -16.42 -22.10 -2.32
CA PHE A 395 -15.39 -21.13 -2.65
C PHE A 395 -15.63 -19.78 -1.95
N ILE A 396 -16.82 -19.21 -2.08
CA ILE A 396 -17.20 -17.94 -1.43
C ILE A 396 -17.22 -18.07 0.10
N GLN A 397 -17.72 -19.19 0.63
CA GLN A 397 -17.69 -19.47 2.05
C GLN A 397 -16.26 -19.49 2.60
N GLY A 398 -15.31 -20.13 1.91
CA GLY A 398 -13.90 -20.14 2.27
C GLY A 398 -13.21 -18.76 2.24
N ILE A 399 -13.71 -17.82 1.42
CA ILE A 399 -13.27 -16.41 1.45
C ILE A 399 -13.86 -15.73 2.70
N ALA A 400 -15.16 -15.91 2.98
CA ALA A 400 -15.82 -15.32 4.14
C ALA A 400 -15.15 -15.70 5.45
N GLU A 401 -14.84 -16.97 5.65
CA GLU A 401 -14.22 -17.51 6.88
C GLU A 401 -12.86 -16.87 7.22
N ARG A 402 -12.18 -16.31 6.25
CA ARG A 402 -10.91 -15.56 6.44
C ARG A 402 -11.13 -14.10 6.82
N GLN A 403 -12.34 -13.56 6.60
CA GLN A 403 -12.64 -12.15 6.86
C GLN A 403 -12.88 -11.89 8.38
N PRO A 404 -12.43 -10.73 8.88
CA PRO A 404 -12.61 -10.36 10.29
C PRO A 404 -14.08 -10.38 10.73
N PHE A 405 -15.00 -9.85 9.90
CA PHE A 405 -16.43 -9.80 10.23
C PHE A 405 -17.03 -11.19 10.45
N TYR A 406 -16.66 -12.18 9.63
CA TYR A 406 -17.19 -13.55 9.77
C TYR A 406 -16.66 -14.23 11.03
N LYS A 407 -15.38 -14.01 11.36
CA LYS A 407 -14.77 -14.45 12.62
C LYS A 407 -15.46 -13.83 13.84
N ALA A 408 -15.79 -12.53 13.73
CA ALA A 408 -16.53 -11.82 14.77
C ALA A 408 -17.96 -12.36 14.93
N LEU A 409 -18.66 -12.71 13.85
CA LEU A 409 -19.97 -13.37 13.89
C LEU A 409 -19.90 -14.73 14.61
N ILE A 410 -18.91 -15.57 14.27
CA ILE A 410 -18.72 -16.86 14.96
C ILE A 410 -18.44 -16.66 16.46
N ALA A 411 -17.59 -15.68 16.79
CA ALA A 411 -17.27 -15.38 18.20
C ALA A 411 -18.49 -14.87 18.98
N ARG A 412 -19.38 -14.11 18.33
CA ARG A 412 -20.61 -13.58 18.93
C ARG A 412 -21.69 -14.65 19.10
N PHE A 413 -21.78 -15.61 18.17
CA PHE A 413 -22.79 -16.67 18.13
C PHE A 413 -22.16 -18.07 18.10
N PRO A 414 -21.35 -18.46 19.12
CA PRO A 414 -20.49 -19.66 19.05
C PRO A 414 -21.28 -20.97 18.99
N ASN A 415 -22.53 -20.98 19.46
CA ASN A 415 -23.40 -22.19 19.50
C ASN A 415 -24.68 -21.99 18.66
N ASN A 416 -24.72 -20.97 17.80
CA ASN A 416 -25.91 -20.66 17.01
C ASN A 416 -25.57 -20.43 15.54
N PRO A 417 -25.37 -21.51 14.76
CA PRO A 417 -25.06 -21.43 13.35
C PRO A 417 -26.19 -20.79 12.51
N ASP A 418 -27.45 -20.86 12.96
CA ASP A 418 -28.54 -20.22 12.24
C ASP A 418 -28.47 -18.70 12.31
N SER A 419 -28.08 -18.13 13.47
CA SER A 419 -27.78 -16.67 13.56
C SER A 419 -26.60 -16.26 12.67
N VAL A 420 -25.51 -17.02 12.64
CA VAL A 420 -24.38 -16.75 11.75
C VAL A 420 -24.85 -16.75 10.29
N ASN A 421 -25.61 -17.78 9.86
CA ASN A 421 -26.14 -17.86 8.49
C ASN A 421 -27.10 -16.71 8.18
N TYR A 422 -27.94 -16.31 9.11
CA TYR A 422 -28.86 -15.19 8.94
C TYR A 422 -28.09 -13.89 8.64
N TYR A 423 -27.13 -13.50 9.49
CA TYR A 423 -26.37 -12.27 9.31
C TYR A 423 -25.43 -12.33 8.09
N TYR A 424 -24.98 -13.50 7.69
CA TYR A 424 -24.10 -13.65 6.53
C TYR A 424 -24.88 -13.71 5.20
N LYS A 425 -25.98 -14.49 5.13
CA LYS A 425 -26.66 -14.81 3.85
C LYS A 425 -28.01 -14.11 3.65
N GLU A 426 -28.65 -13.66 4.74
CA GLU A 426 -30.03 -13.17 4.66
C GLU A 426 -30.19 -11.70 5.05
N TRP A 427 -29.37 -11.23 5.99
CA TRP A 427 -29.43 -9.85 6.48
C TRP A 427 -28.88 -8.88 5.43
N VAL A 428 -29.77 -8.00 4.94
CA VAL A 428 -29.40 -6.93 3.99
C VAL A 428 -29.03 -5.69 4.77
N HIS A 429 -27.82 -5.16 4.53
CA HIS A 429 -27.31 -3.98 5.19
C HIS A 429 -26.48 -3.12 4.23
N PRO A 430 -26.19 -1.85 4.54
CA PRO A 430 -25.32 -1.01 3.73
C PRO A 430 -23.90 -1.57 3.69
N VAL A 431 -23.36 -1.82 2.49
CA VAL A 431 -22.00 -2.29 2.26
C VAL A 431 -21.31 -1.37 1.28
N LYS A 432 -20.08 -0.96 1.60
CA LYS A 432 -19.23 -0.16 0.72
C LYS A 432 -18.56 -1.08 -0.30
N VAL A 433 -18.79 -0.82 -1.59
CA VAL A 433 -18.25 -1.60 -2.69
C VAL A 433 -17.66 -0.69 -3.78
N PHE A 434 -16.84 -1.26 -4.66
CA PHE A 434 -16.22 -0.54 -5.76
C PHE A 434 -17.15 -0.41 -6.97
N ASP A 435 -17.05 0.73 -7.66
CA ASP A 435 -17.66 1.00 -8.96
C ASP A 435 -16.70 1.79 -9.84
N TYR A 436 -16.57 1.41 -11.14
CA TYR A 436 -15.62 2.06 -12.06
C TYR A 436 -15.90 3.54 -12.32
N ASP A 437 -17.17 3.95 -12.27
CA ASP A 437 -17.56 5.33 -12.58
C ASP A 437 -17.57 6.23 -11.34
N LYS A 438 -18.00 5.68 -10.20
CA LYS A 438 -18.23 6.42 -8.96
C LYS A 438 -17.15 6.18 -7.88
N GLY A 439 -16.22 5.23 -8.10
CA GLY A 439 -15.27 4.80 -7.09
C GLY A 439 -15.95 3.95 -6.01
N SER A 440 -15.91 4.40 -4.76
CA SER A 440 -16.64 3.74 -3.67
C SER A 440 -18.11 4.14 -3.66
N ILE A 441 -18.99 3.15 -3.68
CA ILE A 441 -20.44 3.33 -3.53
C ILE A 441 -20.95 2.47 -2.36
N THR A 442 -22.04 2.91 -1.73
CA THR A 442 -22.74 2.12 -0.71
C THR A 442 -23.97 1.47 -1.35
N MET A 443 -24.05 0.15 -1.24
CA MET A 443 -25.19 -0.65 -1.72
C MET A 443 -25.76 -1.49 -0.56
N ASN A 444 -27.08 -1.62 -0.52
CA ASN A 444 -27.72 -2.52 0.44
C ASN A 444 -27.71 -3.95 -0.11
N MET A 445 -26.94 -4.85 0.50
CA MET A 445 -26.81 -6.25 0.09
C MET A 445 -26.45 -7.14 1.29
N THR A 446 -26.48 -8.45 1.11
CA THR A 446 -25.99 -9.38 2.11
C THR A 446 -24.46 -9.40 2.13
N SER A 447 -23.85 -9.86 3.24
CA SER A 447 -22.39 -10.03 3.29
C SER A 447 -21.89 -11.04 2.26
N GLU A 448 -22.62 -12.12 2.00
CA GLU A 448 -22.29 -13.10 0.95
C GLU A 448 -22.30 -12.47 -0.45
N ASP A 449 -23.36 -11.70 -0.78
CA ASP A 449 -23.46 -11.04 -2.07
C ASP A 449 -22.36 -9.98 -2.26
N SER A 450 -21.95 -9.29 -1.21
CA SER A 450 -20.83 -8.33 -1.26
C SER A 450 -19.51 -9.01 -1.56
N ILE A 451 -19.25 -10.18 -0.98
CA ILE A 451 -18.04 -10.96 -1.30
C ILE A 451 -18.08 -11.44 -2.76
N LYS A 452 -19.20 -11.98 -3.23
CA LYS A 452 -19.38 -12.37 -4.63
C LYS A 452 -19.14 -11.18 -5.57
N TYR A 453 -19.73 -10.02 -5.26
CA TYR A 453 -19.57 -8.80 -6.02
C TYR A 453 -18.11 -8.38 -6.13
N MET A 454 -17.39 -8.28 -4.99
CA MET A 454 -16.01 -7.80 -4.95
C MET A 454 -15.02 -8.82 -5.53
N THR A 455 -15.23 -10.11 -5.31
CA THR A 455 -14.34 -11.18 -5.77
C THR A 455 -14.30 -11.32 -7.29
N THR A 456 -15.35 -10.92 -8.01
CA THR A 456 -15.43 -11.04 -9.47
C THR A 456 -14.84 -9.86 -10.25
N PHE A 457 -14.17 -8.94 -9.60
CA PHE A 457 -13.39 -7.93 -10.31
C PHE A 457 -12.11 -8.54 -10.89
N MET A 458 -11.79 -8.10 -12.12
CA MET A 458 -10.52 -8.39 -12.77
C MET A 458 -9.51 -7.32 -12.36
N HIS A 459 -8.30 -7.73 -12.07
CA HIS A 459 -7.21 -6.92 -11.54
C HIS A 459 -6.17 -6.61 -12.62
N CYS A 460 -5.39 -5.55 -12.40
CA CYS A 460 -4.37 -5.08 -13.33
C CYS A 460 -3.14 -4.60 -12.58
N ALA A 461 -1.96 -4.99 -13.07
CA ALA A 461 -0.70 -4.33 -12.71
C ALA A 461 -0.10 -3.67 -13.94
N PHE A 462 0.59 -2.55 -13.75
CA PHE A 462 1.34 -1.86 -14.80
C PHE A 462 2.60 -1.21 -14.22
N VAL A 463 3.70 -1.30 -14.98
CA VAL A 463 4.96 -0.61 -14.65
C VAL A 463 5.57 -0.02 -15.92
N ALA A 464 6.15 1.17 -15.79
CA ALA A 464 6.99 1.81 -16.82
C ALA A 464 8.38 2.07 -16.25
N MET A 465 9.43 1.72 -17.00
CA MET A 465 10.82 1.77 -16.53
C MET A 465 11.74 2.33 -17.61
N GLU A 466 12.67 3.16 -17.21
CA GLU A 466 13.72 3.72 -18.08
C GLU A 466 14.92 2.76 -18.10
N PRO A 467 15.25 2.14 -19.26
CA PRO A 467 16.25 1.07 -19.31
C PRO A 467 17.66 1.50 -18.90
N GLN A 468 18.03 2.75 -19.21
CA GLN A 468 19.40 3.26 -19.01
C GLN A 468 19.73 3.56 -17.54
N THR A 469 18.72 3.75 -16.70
CA THR A 469 18.90 4.19 -15.31
C THR A 469 18.24 3.27 -14.29
N GLY A 470 17.41 2.33 -14.75
CA GLY A 470 16.57 1.52 -13.86
C GLY A 470 15.40 2.30 -13.23
N ALA A 471 15.24 3.59 -13.55
CA ALA A 471 14.24 4.45 -12.93
C ALA A 471 12.80 4.02 -13.26
N VAL A 472 11.99 3.76 -12.24
CA VAL A 472 10.56 3.45 -12.39
C VAL A 472 9.78 4.75 -12.55
N LYS A 473 9.12 4.94 -13.70
CA LYS A 473 8.43 6.18 -14.07
C LYS A 473 6.93 6.18 -13.80
N ALA A 474 6.30 4.99 -13.80
CA ALA A 474 4.90 4.80 -13.46
C ALA A 474 4.67 3.42 -12.84
N TRP A 475 3.71 3.34 -11.91
CA TRP A 475 3.41 2.14 -11.13
C TRP A 475 1.93 2.07 -10.79
N VAL A 476 1.23 1.08 -11.30
CA VAL A 476 -0.16 0.79 -10.96
C VAL A 476 -0.22 -0.61 -10.35
N GLY A 477 -0.45 -0.70 -9.05
CA GLY A 477 -0.47 -1.97 -8.32
C GLY A 477 -1.79 -2.72 -8.41
N ASP A 478 -2.89 -2.02 -8.68
CA ASP A 478 -4.21 -2.58 -8.98
C ASP A 478 -5.16 -1.47 -9.46
N ILE A 479 -6.42 -1.82 -9.76
CA ILE A 479 -7.46 -0.93 -10.28
C ILE A 479 -7.93 0.13 -9.28
N ASP A 480 -7.88 -0.16 -7.98
CA ASP A 480 -8.23 0.79 -6.90
C ASP A 480 -7.57 0.43 -5.58
N PHE A 481 -6.77 1.35 -5.03
CA PHE A 481 -6.04 1.14 -3.79
C PHE A 481 -6.94 1.07 -2.56
N ASP A 482 -8.06 1.78 -2.54
CA ASP A 482 -8.91 1.86 -1.36
C ASP A 482 -9.64 0.54 -1.07
N HIS A 483 -9.92 -0.25 -2.12
CA HIS A 483 -10.56 -1.56 -2.04
C HIS A 483 -9.58 -2.75 -2.06
N TRP A 484 -8.45 -2.63 -2.77
CA TRP A 484 -7.46 -3.70 -2.91
C TRP A 484 -6.06 -3.17 -2.60
N LYS A 485 -5.58 -3.48 -1.39
CA LYS A 485 -4.26 -3.01 -0.90
C LYS A 485 -3.09 -3.84 -1.43
N TYR A 486 -3.34 -5.07 -1.88
CA TYR A 486 -2.29 -5.97 -2.32
C TYR A 486 -1.77 -5.58 -3.69
N ASP A 487 -0.48 -5.20 -3.73
CA ASP A 487 0.19 -4.72 -4.94
C ASP A 487 0.48 -5.85 -5.93
N LYS A 488 -0.12 -5.80 -7.11
CA LYS A 488 0.01 -6.81 -8.16
C LYS A 488 1.28 -6.62 -9.00
N VAL A 489 2.04 -5.51 -8.87
CA VAL A 489 3.33 -5.34 -9.54
C VAL A 489 4.38 -6.27 -8.93
N THR A 490 4.33 -6.45 -7.62
CA THR A 490 5.23 -7.34 -6.86
C THR A 490 4.64 -8.71 -6.58
N ALA A 491 3.38 -8.95 -6.95
CA ALA A 491 2.74 -10.26 -6.82
C ALA A 491 3.30 -11.25 -7.83
N GLU A 492 3.63 -12.46 -7.36
CA GLU A 492 4.13 -13.54 -8.20
C GLU A 492 2.99 -14.20 -8.98
N ARG A 493 3.10 -14.22 -10.32
CA ARG A 493 2.13 -14.80 -11.26
C ARG A 493 2.86 -15.50 -12.41
N GLN A 494 2.22 -16.48 -13.05
CA GLN A 494 2.80 -17.18 -14.17
C GLN A 494 2.95 -16.24 -15.38
N PRO A 495 4.18 -15.99 -15.88
CA PRO A 495 4.42 -15.10 -17.01
C PRO A 495 3.99 -15.67 -18.37
N GLY A 496 3.76 -16.96 -18.44
CA GLY A 496 3.46 -17.65 -19.70
C GLY A 496 4.53 -17.35 -20.76
N SER A 497 4.08 -17.08 -21.98
CA SER A 497 4.99 -16.86 -23.12
C SER A 497 5.88 -15.61 -23.04
N THR A 498 5.72 -14.71 -22.05
CA THR A 498 6.70 -13.64 -21.86
C THR A 498 8.03 -14.16 -21.33
N PHE A 499 8.04 -15.30 -20.64
CA PHE A 499 9.25 -16.00 -20.20
C PHE A 499 10.14 -16.50 -21.35
N LYS A 500 9.60 -16.65 -22.56
CA LYS A 500 10.38 -16.98 -23.77
C LYS A 500 11.52 -15.99 -24.05
N LEU A 501 11.47 -14.78 -23.47
CA LEU A 501 12.60 -13.86 -23.50
C LEU A 501 13.90 -14.58 -23.10
N PHE A 502 13.92 -15.27 -21.96
CA PHE A 502 15.12 -15.90 -21.40
C PHE A 502 15.58 -17.10 -22.24
N VAL A 503 14.63 -17.89 -22.74
CA VAL A 503 14.93 -19.05 -23.62
C VAL A 503 15.65 -18.61 -24.89
N TYR A 504 15.14 -17.56 -25.54
CA TYR A 504 15.71 -17.04 -26.77
C TYR A 504 16.97 -16.19 -26.51
N THR A 505 17.07 -15.50 -25.37
CA THR A 505 18.31 -14.82 -24.98
C THR A 505 19.43 -15.83 -24.78
N GLU A 506 19.17 -16.95 -24.10
CA GLU A 506 20.18 -17.99 -23.93
C GLU A 506 20.54 -18.64 -25.27
N ALA A 507 19.59 -18.81 -26.19
CA ALA A 507 19.88 -19.27 -27.55
C ALA A 507 20.82 -18.32 -28.30
N MET A 508 20.62 -16.99 -28.18
CA MET A 508 21.51 -16.00 -28.77
C MET A 508 22.89 -15.98 -28.07
N ASN A 509 22.96 -16.20 -26.75
CA ASN A 509 24.22 -16.33 -26.00
C ASN A 509 25.05 -17.53 -26.47
N GLN A 510 24.39 -18.61 -26.85
CA GLN A 510 25.05 -19.82 -27.38
C GLN A 510 25.31 -19.73 -28.90
N GLY A 511 25.13 -18.57 -29.53
CA GLY A 511 25.51 -18.31 -30.91
C GLY A 511 24.43 -18.55 -31.97
N LEU A 512 23.20 -18.86 -31.59
CA LEU A 512 22.07 -18.89 -32.51
C LEU A 512 21.67 -17.47 -32.93
N THR A 513 20.99 -17.39 -34.08
CA THR A 513 20.52 -16.11 -34.67
C THR A 513 19.01 -16.14 -34.90
N PRO A 514 18.37 -14.98 -35.06
CA PRO A 514 16.96 -14.86 -35.44
C PRO A 514 16.56 -15.62 -36.70
N CYS A 515 17.53 -15.90 -37.61
CA CYS A 515 17.31 -16.58 -38.88
C CYS A 515 17.48 -18.09 -38.81
N ASP A 516 18.08 -18.63 -37.72
CA ASP A 516 18.13 -20.07 -37.48
C ASP A 516 16.74 -20.67 -37.39
N LYS A 517 16.58 -21.93 -37.80
CA LYS A 517 15.26 -22.54 -37.92
C LYS A 517 15.13 -23.73 -36.97
N ARG A 518 13.92 -23.92 -36.44
CA ARG A 518 13.50 -25.10 -35.69
C ARG A 518 12.15 -25.60 -36.17
N ARG A 519 11.96 -26.92 -36.13
CA ARG A 519 10.73 -27.57 -36.57
C ARG A 519 9.60 -27.34 -35.58
N ASP A 520 8.44 -26.97 -36.09
CA ASP A 520 7.17 -26.90 -35.37
C ASP A 520 6.47 -28.26 -35.42
N GLU A 521 6.86 -29.18 -34.55
CA GLU A 521 6.39 -30.54 -34.47
C GLU A 521 5.93 -30.91 -33.07
N TYR A 522 5.12 -31.97 -33.00
CA TYR A 522 4.70 -32.58 -31.74
C TYR A 522 5.92 -32.97 -30.87
N ILE A 523 5.78 -32.72 -29.57
CA ILE A 523 6.76 -33.03 -28.55
C ILE A 523 6.07 -33.80 -27.43
N SER A 524 6.71 -34.90 -26.98
CA SER A 524 6.29 -35.70 -25.84
C SER A 524 7.50 -35.96 -24.93
N MET A 525 7.38 -35.70 -23.64
CA MET A 525 8.44 -35.82 -22.64
C MET A 525 7.94 -36.45 -21.37
N GLU A 526 8.74 -37.33 -20.78
CA GLU A 526 8.51 -37.81 -19.42
C GLU A 526 9.01 -36.76 -18.42
N VAL A 527 8.13 -36.26 -17.54
CA VAL A 527 8.44 -35.28 -16.51
C VAL A 527 7.95 -35.77 -15.15
N TYR A 528 8.67 -35.40 -14.09
CA TYR A 528 8.23 -35.72 -12.73
C TYR A 528 7.16 -34.71 -12.26
N ASP A 529 5.94 -35.18 -12.01
CA ASP A 529 4.85 -34.38 -11.44
C ASP A 529 5.03 -34.30 -9.91
N LYS A 530 5.44 -33.15 -9.43
CA LYS A 530 5.65 -32.89 -7.98
C LYS A 530 4.38 -33.05 -7.15
N LYS A 531 3.19 -32.81 -7.73
CA LYS A 531 1.90 -32.91 -7.02
C LYS A 531 1.44 -34.35 -6.87
N LYS A 532 1.62 -35.14 -7.91
CA LYS A 532 1.25 -36.58 -7.94
C LYS A 532 2.35 -37.49 -7.43
N HIS A 533 3.57 -36.97 -7.28
CA HIS A 533 4.78 -37.74 -6.92
C HIS A 533 5.07 -38.92 -7.88
N GLU A 534 4.78 -38.73 -9.18
CA GLU A 534 4.97 -39.77 -10.23
C GLU A 534 5.54 -39.17 -11.51
N MET A 535 6.10 -40.05 -12.36
CA MET A 535 6.45 -39.65 -13.73
C MET A 535 5.19 -39.58 -14.58
N THR A 536 5.06 -38.51 -15.33
CA THR A 536 3.92 -38.29 -16.23
C THR A 536 4.38 -37.81 -17.59
N THR A 537 3.64 -38.13 -18.62
CA THR A 537 3.95 -37.68 -19.98
C THR A 537 3.42 -36.29 -20.22
N TRP A 538 4.30 -35.33 -20.42
CA TRP A 538 3.96 -33.97 -20.76
C TRP A 538 3.98 -33.72 -22.28
N ARG A 539 2.89 -33.17 -22.82
CA ARG A 539 2.64 -32.95 -24.24
C ARG A 539 2.23 -31.51 -24.50
N PRO A 540 3.21 -30.56 -24.61
CA PRO A 540 2.88 -29.15 -24.88
C PRO A 540 2.27 -28.97 -26.26
N SER A 541 1.16 -28.24 -26.36
CA SER A 541 0.50 -27.84 -27.59
C SER A 541 0.77 -26.41 -27.96
N ASN A 542 0.69 -26.05 -29.26
CA ASN A 542 0.62 -24.68 -29.69
C ASN A 542 -0.76 -24.05 -29.33
N ALA A 543 -0.83 -22.71 -29.25
CA ALA A 543 -2.05 -22.02 -28.85
C ALA A 543 -3.27 -22.29 -29.75
N ASN A 544 -3.04 -22.69 -31.00
CA ASN A 544 -4.07 -23.09 -31.97
C ASN A 544 -4.33 -24.60 -31.99
N GLY A 545 -3.68 -25.39 -31.11
CA GLY A 545 -3.80 -26.84 -31.03
C GLY A 545 -3.18 -27.60 -32.19
N SER A 546 -2.45 -26.97 -33.13
CA SER A 546 -1.91 -27.60 -34.33
C SER A 546 -0.41 -27.32 -34.50
N PHE A 547 0.27 -28.23 -35.21
CA PHE A 547 1.68 -28.12 -35.60
C PHE A 547 1.75 -28.01 -37.12
N SER A 548 2.64 -27.15 -37.64
CA SER A 548 2.80 -27.00 -39.08
C SER A 548 3.67 -28.05 -39.74
N GLY A 549 4.54 -28.72 -39.00
CA GLY A 549 5.57 -29.62 -39.52
C GLY A 549 6.72 -28.90 -40.22
N ASP A 550 6.65 -27.58 -40.37
CA ASP A 550 7.65 -26.81 -41.10
C ASP A 550 8.84 -26.40 -40.23
N SER A 551 9.96 -26.10 -40.86
CA SER A 551 11.12 -25.46 -40.27
C SER A 551 10.91 -23.95 -40.25
N ILE A 552 10.72 -23.37 -39.07
CA ILE A 552 10.33 -21.96 -38.88
C ILE A 552 11.54 -21.17 -38.39
N PRO A 553 11.87 -19.96 -38.94
CA PRO A 553 12.88 -19.07 -38.40
C PRO A 553 12.54 -18.68 -36.97
N LEU A 554 13.55 -18.58 -36.08
CA LEU A 554 13.36 -18.22 -34.67
C LEU A 554 12.64 -16.88 -34.51
N LYS A 555 12.89 -15.92 -35.41
CA LYS A 555 12.19 -14.61 -35.44
C LYS A 555 10.69 -14.77 -35.62
N SER A 556 10.26 -15.56 -36.60
CA SER A 556 8.83 -15.80 -36.83
C SER A 556 8.22 -16.69 -35.72
N ALA A 557 8.96 -17.67 -35.20
CA ALA A 557 8.52 -18.51 -34.10
C ALA A 557 8.30 -17.70 -32.78
N PHE A 558 9.21 -16.80 -32.46
CA PHE A 558 9.09 -15.88 -31.32
C PHE A 558 7.91 -14.92 -31.51
N ALA A 559 7.79 -14.31 -32.68
CA ALA A 559 6.72 -13.36 -33.03
C ALA A 559 5.32 -13.99 -32.90
N LYS A 560 5.17 -15.21 -33.43
CA LYS A 560 3.90 -16.00 -33.36
C LYS A 560 3.74 -16.75 -32.05
N SER A 561 4.75 -16.69 -31.16
CA SER A 561 4.75 -17.36 -29.85
C SER A 561 4.56 -18.87 -29.90
N ILE A 562 5.19 -19.56 -30.88
CA ILE A 562 5.07 -21.02 -31.09
C ILE A 562 5.66 -21.76 -29.90
N ASN A 563 4.87 -22.62 -29.27
CA ASN A 563 5.26 -23.35 -28.06
C ASN A 563 6.24 -24.49 -28.34
N SER A 564 5.99 -25.29 -29.37
CA SER A 564 6.87 -26.42 -29.75
C SER A 564 8.31 -25.96 -29.99
N VAL A 565 8.51 -24.85 -30.71
CA VAL A 565 9.83 -24.29 -30.96
C VAL A 565 10.49 -23.81 -29.66
N ALA A 566 9.74 -23.13 -28.77
CA ALA A 566 10.29 -22.66 -27.51
C ALA A 566 10.72 -23.81 -26.58
N VAL A 567 9.93 -24.87 -26.49
CA VAL A 567 10.24 -26.05 -25.68
C VAL A 567 11.49 -26.78 -26.25
N ARG A 568 11.59 -26.94 -27.57
CA ARG A 568 12.75 -27.52 -28.23
C ARG A 568 14.01 -26.71 -27.94
N LEU A 569 13.95 -25.39 -28.07
CA LEU A 569 15.06 -24.51 -27.68
C LEU A 569 15.43 -24.67 -26.20
N GLY A 570 14.41 -24.71 -25.31
CA GLY A 570 14.65 -24.90 -23.87
C GLY A 570 15.42 -26.17 -23.56
N GLN A 571 15.14 -27.27 -24.29
CA GLN A 571 15.90 -28.53 -24.19
C GLN A 571 17.34 -28.41 -24.74
N GLU A 572 17.48 -27.79 -25.92
CA GLU A 572 18.77 -27.62 -26.59
C GLU A 572 19.70 -26.71 -25.77
N MET A 573 19.21 -25.61 -25.24
CA MET A 573 19.98 -24.61 -24.46
C MET A 573 20.25 -25.09 -23.03
N GLY A 574 19.38 -25.95 -22.47
CA GLY A 574 19.43 -26.43 -21.08
C GLY A 574 18.74 -25.52 -20.10
N ILE A 575 17.75 -26.05 -19.39
CA ILE A 575 16.90 -25.30 -18.46
C ILE A 575 17.71 -24.56 -17.37
N LYS A 576 18.75 -25.19 -16.82
CA LYS A 576 19.63 -24.58 -15.81
C LYS A 576 20.30 -23.28 -16.30
N ARG A 577 20.80 -23.29 -17.55
CA ARG A 577 21.43 -22.10 -18.15
C ARG A 577 20.40 -20.98 -18.38
N ILE A 578 19.17 -21.36 -18.77
CA ILE A 578 18.06 -20.40 -18.91
C ILE A 578 17.72 -19.76 -17.54
N ILE A 579 17.73 -20.57 -16.45
CA ILE A 579 17.55 -20.04 -15.09
C ILE A 579 18.68 -19.08 -14.71
N GLU A 580 19.93 -19.42 -15.02
CA GLU A 580 21.09 -18.53 -14.76
C GLU A 580 20.98 -17.21 -15.54
N THR A 581 20.60 -17.28 -16.83
CA THR A 581 20.35 -16.10 -17.66
C THR A 581 19.21 -15.25 -17.10
N ALA A 582 18.10 -15.86 -16.68
CA ALA A 582 16.98 -15.16 -16.07
C ALA A 582 17.40 -14.43 -14.77
N LYS A 583 18.16 -15.10 -13.91
CA LYS A 583 18.69 -14.52 -12.66
C LYS A 583 19.62 -13.34 -12.92
N LYS A 584 20.55 -13.45 -13.87
CA LYS A 584 21.44 -12.34 -14.28
C LYS A 584 20.65 -11.14 -14.80
N MET A 585 19.48 -11.36 -15.39
CA MET A 585 18.60 -10.31 -15.90
C MET A 585 17.60 -9.78 -14.85
N GLY A 586 17.76 -10.14 -13.55
CA GLY A 586 17.00 -9.59 -12.43
C GLY A 586 15.81 -10.41 -11.95
N ILE A 587 15.66 -11.70 -12.37
CA ILE A 587 14.63 -12.58 -11.81
C ILE A 587 15.13 -13.19 -10.50
N ASN A 588 14.55 -12.77 -9.39
CA ASN A 588 14.85 -13.28 -8.04
C ASN A 588 13.83 -14.33 -7.57
N SER A 589 12.64 -14.34 -8.17
CA SER A 589 11.60 -15.34 -7.91
C SER A 589 12.11 -16.76 -8.14
N PRO A 590 11.66 -17.76 -7.35
CA PRO A 590 12.08 -19.15 -7.49
C PRO A 590 11.68 -19.72 -8.85
N LEU A 591 12.63 -20.30 -9.59
CA LEU A 591 12.41 -20.93 -10.89
C LEU A 591 12.58 -22.43 -10.79
N ASP A 592 11.60 -23.21 -11.28
CA ASP A 592 11.65 -24.65 -11.31
C ASP A 592 12.52 -25.15 -12.47
N ASP A 593 13.43 -26.09 -12.19
CA ASP A 593 14.24 -26.79 -13.20
C ASP A 593 13.38 -27.88 -13.86
N THR A 594 12.46 -27.47 -14.71
CA THR A 594 11.53 -28.33 -15.45
C THR A 594 11.40 -27.87 -16.90
N PRO A 595 11.17 -28.79 -17.87
CA PRO A 595 11.00 -28.43 -19.29
C PRO A 595 9.86 -27.40 -19.53
N SER A 596 8.83 -27.38 -18.69
CA SER A 596 7.70 -26.44 -18.77
C SER A 596 8.10 -24.98 -18.49
N LEU A 597 9.26 -24.74 -17.85
CA LEU A 597 9.79 -23.41 -17.62
C LEU A 597 9.98 -22.63 -18.93
N ALA A 598 10.31 -23.33 -20.03
CA ALA A 598 10.41 -22.72 -21.36
C ALA A 598 9.10 -22.03 -21.83
N LEU A 599 7.96 -22.38 -21.23
CA LEU A 599 6.66 -21.77 -21.47
C LEU A 599 6.21 -20.84 -20.33
N GLY A 600 7.05 -20.61 -19.31
CA GLY A 600 6.76 -19.72 -18.19
C GLY A 600 5.83 -20.32 -17.14
N SER A 601 6.14 -21.55 -16.69
CA SER A 601 5.35 -22.26 -15.67
C SER A 601 5.64 -21.83 -14.23
N SER A 602 6.82 -21.24 -13.93
CA SER A 602 7.15 -20.70 -12.61
C SER A 602 6.60 -19.28 -12.45
N ASP A 603 6.21 -18.95 -11.23
CA ASP A 603 5.67 -17.63 -10.91
C ASP A 603 6.81 -16.59 -10.82
N VAL A 604 6.58 -15.39 -11.36
CA VAL A 604 7.48 -14.22 -11.29
C VAL A 604 6.65 -12.97 -11.15
N ASN A 605 7.25 -11.86 -10.71
CA ASN A 605 6.52 -10.60 -10.60
C ASN A 605 6.78 -9.66 -11.81
N LEU A 606 5.91 -8.67 -11.96
CA LEU A 606 5.95 -7.76 -13.10
C LEU A 606 7.18 -6.84 -13.10
N LEU A 607 7.66 -6.43 -11.92
CA LEU A 607 8.84 -5.57 -11.80
C LEU A 607 10.10 -6.30 -12.27
N GLU A 608 10.30 -7.55 -11.85
CA GLU A 608 11.41 -8.40 -12.33
C GLU A 608 11.37 -8.58 -13.84
N MET A 609 10.19 -8.82 -14.40
CA MET A 609 10.03 -8.94 -15.86
C MET A 609 10.35 -7.61 -16.55
N ALA A 610 9.96 -6.47 -16.00
CA ALA A 610 10.31 -5.16 -16.57
C ALA A 610 11.83 -4.91 -16.54
N CYS A 611 12.53 -5.28 -15.46
CA CYS A 611 13.98 -5.23 -15.36
C CYS A 611 14.66 -6.09 -16.44
N ALA A 612 14.18 -7.34 -16.62
CA ALA A 612 14.73 -8.24 -17.62
C ALA A 612 14.54 -7.73 -19.06
N TYR A 613 13.35 -7.19 -19.37
CA TYR A 613 13.11 -6.56 -20.67
C TYR A 613 13.91 -5.26 -20.85
N SER A 614 14.12 -4.50 -19.77
CA SER A 614 14.97 -3.30 -19.76
C SER A 614 16.43 -3.64 -20.02
N THR A 615 16.94 -4.76 -19.51
CA THR A 615 18.29 -5.26 -19.80
C THR A 615 18.49 -5.46 -21.32
N ILE A 616 17.49 -6.02 -22.01
CA ILE A 616 17.57 -6.18 -23.47
C ILE A 616 17.49 -4.81 -24.18
N ALA A 617 16.59 -3.92 -23.75
CA ALA A 617 16.48 -2.58 -24.34
C ALA A 617 17.74 -1.73 -24.12
N ASN A 618 18.49 -1.97 -23.03
CA ASN A 618 19.75 -1.33 -22.66
C ASN A 618 20.99 -2.08 -23.15
N ASN A 619 20.89 -2.76 -24.28
CA ASN A 619 22.04 -3.43 -24.93
C ASN A 619 22.74 -4.50 -24.04
N GLY A 620 22.00 -5.16 -23.16
CA GLY A 620 22.48 -6.20 -22.26
C GLY A 620 23.03 -5.70 -20.93
N LYS A 621 22.96 -4.39 -20.66
CA LYS A 621 23.30 -3.82 -19.36
C LYS A 621 22.08 -3.86 -18.43
N HIS A 622 22.26 -4.48 -17.30
CA HIS A 622 21.26 -4.58 -16.25
C HIS A 622 21.36 -3.43 -15.24
N HIS A 623 20.22 -2.92 -14.82
CA HIS A 623 20.04 -2.05 -13.67
C HIS A 623 18.98 -2.66 -12.77
N ASP A 624 19.22 -2.66 -11.46
CA ASP A 624 18.16 -2.89 -10.49
C ASP A 624 17.09 -1.77 -10.56
N PRO A 625 15.84 -2.06 -10.17
CA PRO A 625 14.79 -1.04 -10.20
C PRO A 625 15.08 0.06 -9.18
N VAL A 626 15.18 1.28 -9.65
CA VAL A 626 15.41 2.48 -8.84
C VAL A 626 14.07 3.14 -8.54
N LEU A 627 13.68 3.15 -7.26
CA LEU A 627 12.46 3.81 -6.78
C LEU A 627 12.78 5.16 -6.14
N VAL A 628 13.92 5.26 -5.43
CA VAL A 628 14.36 6.44 -4.68
C VAL A 628 15.71 6.91 -5.23
N THR A 629 15.79 8.20 -5.56
CA THR A 629 17.02 8.81 -6.07
C THR A 629 17.84 9.44 -4.95
N LYS A 630 17.17 10.00 -3.93
CA LYS A 630 17.81 10.73 -2.85
C LYS A 630 16.92 10.83 -1.63
N ILE A 631 17.51 10.80 -0.43
CA ILE A 631 16.83 11.16 0.82
C ILE A 631 17.64 12.25 1.52
N VAL A 632 16.92 13.25 2.00
CA VAL A 632 17.45 14.38 2.77
C VAL A 632 16.80 14.35 4.14
N ASP A 633 17.58 14.49 5.20
CA ASP A 633 17.07 14.58 6.57
C ASP A 633 16.49 15.98 6.89
N HIS A 634 15.99 16.17 8.10
CA HIS A 634 15.41 17.44 8.57
C HIS A 634 16.44 18.59 8.59
N ASP A 635 17.73 18.29 8.75
CA ASP A 635 18.82 19.27 8.75
C ASP A 635 19.26 19.67 7.31
N GLY A 636 18.67 19.04 6.29
CA GLY A 636 19.02 19.29 4.89
C GLY A 636 20.24 18.51 4.39
N LYS A 637 20.75 17.55 5.16
CA LYS A 637 21.85 16.67 4.78
C LYS A 637 21.31 15.53 3.90
N VAL A 638 22.02 15.22 2.81
CA VAL A 638 21.79 14.03 2.00
C VAL A 638 22.26 12.81 2.79
N VAL A 639 21.35 11.89 3.09
CA VAL A 639 21.60 10.68 3.90
C VAL A 639 21.49 9.39 3.09
N TYR A 640 20.91 9.46 1.89
CA TYR A 640 20.82 8.36 0.93
C TYR A 640 20.95 8.90 -0.50
N GLU A 641 21.70 8.18 -1.32
CA GLU A 641 21.74 8.36 -2.78
C GLU A 641 21.42 7.01 -3.45
N GLY A 642 20.51 7.03 -4.41
CA GLY A 642 20.05 5.84 -5.12
C GLY A 642 21.18 5.23 -5.98
N PRO A 643 21.12 3.92 -6.27
CA PRO A 643 22.11 3.25 -7.09
C PRO A 643 22.11 3.80 -8.51
N THR A 644 23.32 3.97 -9.09
CA THR A 644 23.54 4.38 -10.48
C THR A 644 24.27 3.32 -11.29
N ASP A 645 24.69 2.23 -10.65
CA ASP A 645 25.53 1.22 -11.24
C ASP A 645 24.76 0.35 -12.25
N SER A 646 25.44 -0.06 -13.30
CA SER A 646 24.94 -1.01 -14.28
C SER A 646 25.97 -2.09 -14.56
N GLU A 647 25.52 -3.30 -14.78
CA GLU A 647 26.38 -4.43 -15.10
C GLU A 647 26.04 -4.99 -16.47
N GLN A 648 27.07 -5.29 -17.30
CA GLN A 648 26.90 -6.01 -18.57
C GLN A 648 26.66 -7.50 -18.28
N VAL A 649 25.40 -7.92 -18.21
CA VAL A 649 25.02 -9.30 -17.86
C VAL A 649 24.72 -10.16 -19.07
N ILE A 650 24.36 -9.55 -20.21
CA ILE A 650 24.11 -10.21 -21.49
C ILE A 650 25.06 -9.58 -22.55
N PRO A 651 25.76 -10.36 -23.37
CA PRO A 651 26.59 -9.82 -24.44
C PRO A 651 25.81 -8.89 -25.35
N TYR A 652 26.44 -7.79 -25.78
CA TYR A 652 25.81 -6.79 -26.67
C TYR A 652 25.17 -7.44 -27.91
N LYS A 653 25.88 -8.35 -28.57
CA LYS A 653 25.40 -9.10 -29.74
C LYS A 653 24.09 -9.84 -29.45
N SER A 654 24.01 -10.55 -28.31
CA SER A 654 22.81 -11.30 -27.91
C SER A 654 21.64 -10.36 -27.64
N ALA A 655 21.90 -9.24 -26.94
CA ALA A 655 20.88 -8.22 -26.65
C ALA A 655 20.34 -7.58 -27.93
N PHE A 656 21.22 -7.21 -28.87
CA PHE A 656 20.84 -6.65 -30.18
C PHE A 656 19.97 -7.66 -30.98
N LEU A 657 20.36 -8.92 -31.03
CA LEU A 657 19.60 -9.96 -31.73
C LEU A 657 18.22 -10.19 -31.06
N MET A 658 18.15 -10.09 -29.73
CA MET A 658 16.88 -10.15 -29.01
C MET A 658 15.98 -8.94 -29.27
N GLN A 659 16.54 -7.73 -29.41
CA GLN A 659 15.79 -6.54 -29.85
C GLN A 659 15.13 -6.78 -31.21
N GLN A 660 15.85 -7.46 -32.15
CA GLN A 660 15.30 -7.84 -33.46
C GLN A 660 14.17 -8.86 -33.37
N LEU A 661 14.25 -9.80 -32.42
CA LEU A 661 13.17 -10.76 -32.14
C LEU A 661 11.92 -10.04 -31.56
N LEU A 662 12.11 -9.15 -30.61
CA LEU A 662 11.00 -8.36 -30.00
C LEU A 662 10.32 -7.47 -31.03
N GLN A 663 11.09 -6.78 -31.90
CA GLN A 663 10.55 -6.02 -33.04
C GLN A 663 9.80 -6.92 -34.02
N GLY A 664 10.24 -8.18 -34.20
CA GLY A 664 9.54 -9.20 -34.98
C GLY A 664 8.10 -9.41 -34.50
N GLY A 665 7.82 -9.35 -33.21
CA GLY A 665 6.47 -9.41 -32.64
C GLY A 665 5.49 -8.39 -33.22
N MET A 666 5.99 -7.24 -33.65
CA MET A 666 5.25 -6.16 -34.30
C MET A 666 5.26 -6.24 -35.83
N LYS A 667 6.33 -6.76 -36.43
CA LYS A 667 6.59 -6.68 -37.88
C LYS A 667 6.27 -7.99 -38.64
N GLU A 668 6.45 -9.16 -37.99
CA GLU A 668 6.22 -10.45 -38.63
C GLU A 668 4.72 -10.73 -38.87
N PRO A 669 4.34 -11.27 -40.03
CA PRO A 669 2.93 -11.65 -40.31
C PRO A 669 2.41 -12.62 -39.24
N GLY A 670 1.26 -12.29 -38.61
CA GLY A 670 0.68 -13.04 -37.51
C GLY A 670 1.39 -12.90 -36.17
N GLY A 671 2.25 -11.89 -36.02
CA GLY A 671 2.87 -11.55 -34.74
C GLY A 671 1.84 -11.14 -33.69
N THR A 672 1.99 -11.63 -32.48
CA THR A 672 1.00 -11.45 -31.39
C THR A 672 0.92 -10.02 -30.84
N SER A 673 1.91 -9.17 -31.15
CA SER A 673 1.97 -7.77 -30.69
C SER A 673 1.54 -6.75 -31.76
N GLN A 674 1.11 -7.18 -32.95
CA GLN A 674 0.77 -6.28 -34.07
C GLN A 674 -0.34 -5.28 -33.75
N SER A 675 -1.28 -5.63 -32.87
CA SER A 675 -2.36 -4.72 -32.47
C SER A 675 -1.88 -3.47 -31.74
N LEU A 676 -0.63 -3.45 -31.26
CA LEU A 676 -0.01 -2.26 -30.67
C LEU A 676 0.12 -1.10 -31.69
N TRP A 677 0.23 -1.40 -32.98
CA TRP A 677 0.28 -0.37 -34.04
C TRP A 677 -0.96 0.53 -34.05
N GLY A 678 -2.10 0.05 -33.57
CA GLY A 678 -3.32 0.85 -33.42
C GLY A 678 -3.15 2.01 -32.43
N TYR A 679 -2.16 1.96 -31.54
CA TYR A 679 -1.87 2.98 -30.53
C TYR A 679 -0.64 3.82 -30.86
N VAL A 680 0.43 3.17 -31.38
CA VAL A 680 1.74 3.83 -31.57
C VAL A 680 2.10 4.08 -33.05
N GLY A 681 1.23 3.73 -34.01
CA GLY A 681 1.52 3.80 -35.44
C GLY A 681 1.83 5.21 -35.98
N ASN A 682 1.45 6.25 -35.23
CA ASN A 682 1.76 7.65 -35.58
C ASN A 682 3.20 8.06 -35.19
N TYR A 683 3.91 7.31 -34.33
CA TYR A 683 5.22 7.64 -33.79
C TYR A 683 6.32 6.88 -34.58
N ARG A 684 6.48 7.22 -35.87
CA ARG A 684 7.41 6.54 -36.81
C ARG A 684 8.89 6.82 -36.55
N ASP A 685 9.20 7.81 -35.75
CA ASP A 685 10.53 8.15 -35.26
C ASP A 685 11.00 7.25 -34.13
N THR A 686 10.10 6.41 -33.60
CA THR A 686 10.36 5.48 -32.49
C THR A 686 10.17 4.02 -32.93
N GLU A 687 11.06 3.16 -32.47
CA GLU A 687 10.94 1.71 -32.69
C GLU A 687 10.39 1.02 -31.45
N PHE A 688 9.48 0.08 -31.69
CA PHE A 688 8.84 -0.71 -30.66
C PHE A 688 9.03 -2.21 -30.90
N GLY A 689 9.20 -2.96 -29.81
CA GLY A 689 9.17 -4.40 -29.80
C GLY A 689 8.21 -4.90 -28.71
N GLY A 690 7.61 -6.08 -28.87
CA GLY A 690 6.68 -6.55 -27.85
C GLY A 690 6.54 -8.05 -27.79
N LYS A 691 6.09 -8.54 -26.61
CA LYS A 691 5.78 -9.95 -26.36
C LYS A 691 4.54 -10.08 -25.50
N THR A 692 3.59 -10.88 -25.96
CA THR A 692 2.40 -11.27 -25.19
C THR A 692 2.69 -12.53 -24.35
N GLY A 693 2.07 -12.62 -23.20
CA GLY A 693 1.97 -13.80 -22.35
C GLY A 693 0.53 -14.16 -22.08
N THR A 694 0.26 -15.45 -21.98
CA THR A 694 -1.04 -15.97 -21.59
C THR A 694 -0.82 -17.38 -21.02
N THR A 695 -1.40 -17.68 -19.88
CA THR A 695 -1.43 -19.05 -19.34
C THR A 695 -2.48 -19.90 -20.06
N ASN A 696 -2.36 -21.20 -19.98
CA ASN A 696 -3.21 -22.13 -20.72
C ASN A 696 -4.73 -21.94 -20.42
N ASN A 697 -5.06 -21.65 -19.16
CA ASN A 697 -6.43 -21.40 -18.71
C ASN A 697 -6.85 -19.93 -18.78
N HIS A 698 -6.01 -19.03 -19.34
CA HIS A 698 -6.25 -17.58 -19.42
C HIS A 698 -6.41 -16.88 -18.05
N SER A 699 -5.88 -17.46 -16.96
CA SER A 699 -5.90 -16.86 -15.63
C SER A 699 -4.96 -15.66 -15.50
N ASP A 700 -3.86 -15.69 -16.27
CA ASP A 700 -2.84 -14.65 -16.27
C ASP A 700 -2.56 -14.21 -17.70
N ALA A 701 -2.74 -12.95 -17.95
CA ALA A 701 -2.45 -12.31 -19.22
C ALA A 701 -1.34 -11.26 -19.00
N TRP A 702 -0.35 -11.26 -19.91
CA TRP A 702 0.81 -10.40 -19.85
C TRP A 702 1.08 -9.71 -21.18
N PHE A 703 1.62 -8.50 -21.09
CA PHE A 703 2.23 -7.85 -22.24
C PHE A 703 3.44 -7.04 -21.81
N MET A 704 4.56 -7.28 -22.48
CA MET A 704 5.79 -6.52 -22.31
C MET A 704 6.11 -5.80 -23.61
N CYS A 705 6.37 -4.50 -23.55
CA CYS A 705 6.77 -3.67 -24.68
C CYS A 705 8.08 -2.97 -24.37
N VAL A 706 8.97 -2.98 -25.35
CA VAL A 706 10.25 -2.27 -25.30
C VAL A 706 10.29 -1.19 -26.37
N SER A 707 10.80 -0.02 -25.99
CA SER A 707 11.37 0.97 -26.88
C SER A 707 12.80 1.27 -26.44
N PRO A 708 13.62 2.00 -27.19
CA PRO A 708 15.01 2.25 -26.78
C PRO A 708 15.17 2.93 -25.42
N LYS A 709 14.19 3.75 -25.01
CA LYS A 709 14.30 4.59 -23.81
C LYS A 709 13.18 4.39 -22.80
N LEU A 710 12.20 3.51 -23.08
CA LEU A 710 11.10 3.22 -22.18
C LEU A 710 10.61 1.78 -22.38
N VAL A 711 10.57 1.02 -21.29
CA VAL A 711 10.02 -0.31 -21.23
C VAL A 711 8.74 -0.27 -20.39
N VAL A 712 7.69 -0.92 -20.87
CA VAL A 712 6.43 -1.00 -20.15
C VAL A 712 5.95 -2.43 -20.08
N GLY A 713 5.38 -2.80 -18.95
CA GLY A 713 4.77 -4.11 -18.73
C GLY A 713 3.41 -3.99 -18.07
N ALA A 714 2.51 -4.91 -18.42
CA ALA A 714 1.22 -5.04 -17.76
C ALA A 714 0.85 -6.51 -17.54
N TRP A 715 0.15 -6.75 -16.44
CA TRP A 715 -0.51 -8.00 -16.10
C TRP A 715 -2.01 -7.76 -15.87
N VAL A 716 -2.86 -8.71 -16.29
CA VAL A 716 -4.30 -8.72 -16.02
C VAL A 716 -4.72 -10.13 -15.65
N GLY A 717 -5.48 -10.28 -14.57
CA GLY A 717 -6.01 -11.56 -14.12
C GLY A 717 -7.04 -11.41 -13.01
N GLY A 718 -7.62 -12.53 -12.57
CA GLY A 718 -8.46 -12.57 -11.38
C GLY A 718 -7.64 -12.59 -10.10
N GLU A 719 -8.25 -12.19 -8.96
CA GLU A 719 -7.62 -12.35 -7.64
C GLU A 719 -7.22 -13.81 -7.39
N TYR A 720 -8.10 -14.73 -7.78
CA TYR A 720 -7.88 -16.17 -7.74
C TYR A 720 -7.75 -16.72 -9.17
N ARG A 721 -6.86 -17.69 -9.39
CA ARG A 721 -6.62 -18.28 -10.73
C ARG A 721 -7.83 -18.98 -11.34
N CYS A 722 -8.81 -19.36 -10.55
CA CYS A 722 -10.09 -19.91 -11.02
C CYS A 722 -11.02 -18.84 -11.62
N LEU A 723 -10.69 -17.55 -11.46
CA LEU A 723 -11.46 -16.44 -12.04
C LEU A 723 -10.81 -16.00 -13.34
N HIS A 724 -11.28 -16.50 -14.46
CA HIS A 724 -10.66 -16.27 -15.77
C HIS A 724 -11.68 -16.33 -16.92
N PHE A 725 -11.28 -15.87 -18.09
CA PHE A 725 -12.03 -16.10 -19.34
C PHE A 725 -11.84 -17.54 -19.82
N ARG A 726 -12.88 -18.13 -20.36
CA ARG A 726 -12.80 -19.50 -20.96
C ARG A 726 -12.18 -19.52 -22.35
N THR A 727 -12.01 -18.37 -23.00
CA THR A 727 -11.53 -18.30 -24.38
C THR A 727 -10.39 -17.30 -24.55
N GLY A 728 -9.43 -17.64 -25.40
CA GLY A 728 -8.34 -16.73 -25.76
C GLY A 728 -8.80 -15.47 -26.50
N ALA A 729 -9.94 -15.54 -27.20
CA ALA A 729 -10.52 -14.37 -27.87
C ALA A 729 -10.79 -13.20 -26.92
N LEU A 730 -11.07 -13.47 -25.64
CA LEU A 730 -11.33 -12.47 -24.60
C LEU A 730 -10.19 -12.37 -23.58
N GLY A 731 -9.54 -13.50 -23.21
CA GLY A 731 -8.60 -13.57 -22.08
C GLY A 731 -7.12 -13.46 -22.44
N GLN A 732 -6.74 -13.50 -23.71
CA GLN A 732 -5.31 -13.43 -24.09
C GLN A 732 -4.72 -12.03 -23.91
N GLY A 733 -3.38 -11.97 -23.68
CA GLY A 733 -2.65 -10.74 -23.42
C GLY A 733 -2.79 -9.64 -24.49
N SER A 734 -2.96 -10.03 -25.77
CA SER A 734 -3.22 -9.05 -26.86
C SER A 734 -4.60 -8.35 -26.76
N ARG A 735 -5.52 -8.87 -25.94
CA ARG A 735 -6.87 -8.32 -25.75
C ARG A 735 -7.07 -7.62 -24.43
N THR A 736 -6.37 -8.06 -23.39
CA THR A 736 -6.52 -7.55 -22.02
C THR A 736 -5.41 -6.57 -21.63
N THR A 737 -4.14 -6.97 -21.73
CA THR A 737 -2.98 -6.20 -21.24
C THR A 737 -2.34 -5.28 -22.28
N LEU A 738 -2.24 -5.71 -23.54
CA LEU A 738 -1.65 -4.88 -24.60
C LEU A 738 -2.35 -3.52 -24.73
N PRO A 739 -3.69 -3.40 -24.66
CA PRO A 739 -4.33 -2.09 -24.71
C PRO A 739 -4.00 -1.19 -23.53
N VAL A 740 -3.72 -1.71 -22.32
CA VAL A 740 -3.25 -0.91 -21.18
C VAL A 740 -1.93 -0.22 -21.52
N CYS A 741 -0.94 -1.02 -21.98
CA CYS A 741 0.34 -0.47 -22.46
C CYS A 741 0.14 0.47 -23.66
N GLY A 742 -0.75 0.11 -24.57
CA GLY A 742 -1.04 0.91 -25.77
C GLY A 742 -1.59 2.30 -25.45
N TYR A 743 -2.60 2.42 -24.59
CA TYR A 743 -3.14 3.73 -24.17
C TYR A 743 -2.09 4.57 -23.43
N PHE A 744 -1.31 3.95 -22.54
CA PHE A 744 -0.22 4.64 -21.86
C PHE A 744 0.82 5.18 -22.86
N LEU A 745 1.33 4.33 -23.75
CA LEU A 745 2.33 4.73 -24.76
C LEU A 745 1.76 5.81 -25.69
N GLN A 746 0.52 5.71 -26.12
CA GLN A 746 -0.15 6.74 -26.91
C GLN A 746 -0.14 8.10 -26.21
N SER A 747 -0.39 8.12 -24.90
CA SER A 747 -0.41 9.36 -24.11
C SER A 747 1.01 9.92 -23.93
N VAL A 748 1.98 9.07 -23.57
CA VAL A 748 3.38 9.52 -23.35
C VAL A 748 4.02 10.01 -24.63
N PHE A 749 3.96 9.24 -25.71
CA PHE A 749 4.56 9.63 -26.99
C PHE A 749 3.80 10.76 -27.72
N GLY A 750 2.55 11.01 -27.33
CA GLY A 750 1.76 12.15 -27.80
C GLY A 750 2.00 13.45 -27.04
N ASP A 751 2.64 13.39 -25.87
CA ASP A 751 2.93 14.58 -25.06
C ASP A 751 4.33 15.15 -25.41
N PRO A 752 4.40 16.40 -25.92
CA PRO A 752 5.68 17.03 -26.27
C PRO A 752 6.68 17.07 -25.11
N ALA A 753 6.23 17.02 -23.87
CA ALA A 753 7.11 17.03 -22.71
C ALA A 753 7.91 15.74 -22.54
N PHE A 754 7.58 14.68 -23.26
CA PHE A 754 8.27 13.39 -23.22
C PHE A 754 9.00 13.04 -24.52
N GLN A 755 9.32 14.05 -25.36
CA GLN A 755 10.05 13.88 -26.61
C GLN A 755 11.38 13.15 -26.42
N GLN A 756 12.02 13.24 -25.25
CA GLN A 756 13.26 12.54 -24.93
C GLN A 756 13.13 11.00 -24.99
N TYR A 757 11.91 10.44 -24.86
CA TYR A 757 11.68 8.99 -24.94
C TYR A 757 11.56 8.46 -26.37
N HIS A 758 11.42 9.35 -27.37
CA HIS A 758 11.47 8.96 -28.78
C HIS A 758 12.86 8.49 -29.18
N GLY A 759 12.94 7.56 -30.12
CA GLY A 759 14.21 7.10 -30.64
C GLY A 759 14.14 5.72 -31.31
N LYS A 760 15.24 5.33 -31.90
CA LYS A 760 15.44 4.03 -32.54
C LYS A 760 16.53 3.28 -31.81
N PHE A 761 16.44 1.96 -31.83
CA PHE A 761 17.51 1.10 -31.32
C PHE A 761 18.82 1.36 -32.07
N ASP A 762 19.92 1.17 -31.39
CA ASP A 762 21.23 1.38 -31.98
C ASP A 762 21.43 0.47 -33.20
N LYS A 763 22.13 0.97 -34.18
CA LYS A 763 22.63 0.13 -35.28
C LYS A 763 23.72 -0.80 -34.71
N PRO A 764 23.90 -2.00 -35.32
CA PRO A 764 24.96 -2.90 -34.84
C PRO A 764 26.30 -2.18 -34.89
N GLN A 765 26.97 -2.11 -33.75
CA GLN A 765 28.30 -1.51 -33.60
C GLN A 765 29.42 -2.52 -33.81
N ASP A 766 29.09 -3.80 -33.65
CA ASP A 766 30.00 -4.93 -33.75
C ASP A 766 30.02 -5.45 -35.21
N SER A 767 31.23 -5.55 -35.81
CA SER A 767 31.42 -6.09 -37.17
C SER A 767 30.95 -7.55 -37.32
N ASP A 768 30.88 -8.26 -36.21
CA ASP A 768 30.42 -9.67 -36.17
C ASP A 768 28.89 -9.80 -36.26
N ILE A 769 28.14 -8.69 -36.26
CA ILE A 769 26.69 -8.69 -36.46
C ILE A 769 26.36 -8.39 -37.92
N THR A 770 26.23 -9.43 -38.71
CA THR A 770 25.91 -9.28 -40.13
C THR A 770 24.40 -9.29 -40.38
N ARG A 771 23.94 -8.72 -41.47
CA ARG A 771 22.51 -8.52 -41.78
C ARG A 771 21.76 -9.84 -41.97
N ASP A 772 22.42 -10.88 -42.47
CA ASP A 772 21.87 -12.23 -42.65
C ASP A 772 21.52 -12.93 -41.34
N MET A 773 22.05 -12.50 -40.19
CA MET A 773 21.72 -13.01 -38.88
C MET A 773 20.29 -12.63 -38.43
N TYR A 774 19.79 -11.45 -38.86
CA TYR A 774 18.50 -10.91 -38.34
C TYR A 774 17.53 -10.43 -39.43
N ILE A 775 17.96 -10.34 -40.68
CA ILE A 775 17.11 -10.05 -41.84
C ILE A 775 16.87 -11.37 -42.57
N CYS A 776 15.86 -12.09 -42.14
CA CYS A 776 15.44 -13.35 -42.73
C CYS A 776 14.06 -13.26 -43.32
N ALA A 777 13.74 -14.16 -44.29
CA ALA A 777 12.40 -14.26 -44.83
C ALA A 777 11.39 -14.61 -43.72
N SER A 778 10.28 -13.89 -43.66
CA SER A 778 9.19 -14.18 -42.76
C SER A 778 8.54 -15.52 -43.15
N TYR A 779 8.20 -16.31 -42.14
CA TYR A 779 7.46 -17.55 -42.34
C TYR A 779 6.02 -17.27 -42.76
N ALA A 780 5.66 -17.71 -43.96
CA ALA A 780 4.30 -17.81 -44.44
C ALA A 780 3.88 -19.31 -44.42
N PRO A 781 2.79 -19.67 -43.69
CA PRO A 781 2.31 -21.05 -43.75
C PRO A 781 1.96 -21.42 -45.19
N LYS A 782 2.34 -22.62 -45.60
CA LYS A 782 1.89 -23.13 -46.89
C LYS A 782 0.35 -23.14 -46.93
N PRO A 783 -0.27 -22.74 -48.03
CA PRO A 783 -1.71 -22.90 -48.16
C PRO A 783 -2.06 -24.37 -47.94
N LYS A 784 -2.98 -24.64 -47.00
CA LYS A 784 -3.54 -25.99 -46.87
C LYS A 784 -4.06 -26.39 -48.24
N VAL A 785 -3.49 -27.42 -48.86
CA VAL A 785 -4.04 -28.02 -50.04
C VAL A 785 -5.38 -28.56 -49.61
N ASP A 786 -6.42 -28.02 -50.20
CA ASP A 786 -7.80 -28.43 -49.93
C ASP A 786 -7.99 -29.87 -50.45
N THR A 787 -7.77 -30.83 -49.57
CA THR A 787 -7.93 -32.25 -49.87
C THR A 787 -9.40 -32.65 -49.96
N THR A 788 -10.32 -31.69 -49.88
CA THR A 788 -11.78 -31.91 -50.03
C THR A 788 -12.27 -32.11 -51.49
N LYS A 789 -11.33 -32.22 -52.45
CA LYS A 789 -11.62 -32.69 -53.84
C LYS A 789 -11.04 -34.10 -54.08
N VAL A 790 -11.25 -35.04 -53.20
CA VAL A 790 -11.13 -36.46 -53.44
C VAL A 790 -12.45 -37.08 -52.99
N ASP A 791 -13.06 -37.75 -53.91
CA ASP A 791 -14.29 -38.52 -53.91
C ASP A 791 -14.95 -38.89 -52.57
N SER A 792 -16.25 -38.72 -52.54
CA SER A 792 -17.18 -38.99 -51.46
C SER A 792 -17.23 -40.42 -50.96
N THR A 793 -16.27 -40.80 -50.10
CA THR A 793 -16.45 -41.88 -49.10
C THR A 793 -15.79 -41.43 -47.80
N ALA A 794 -16.50 -40.56 -47.07
CA ALA A 794 -16.03 -40.11 -45.75
C ALA A 794 -16.30 -41.24 -44.74
N PHE A 795 -15.26 -41.85 -44.24
CA PHE A 795 -15.32 -42.63 -43.02
C PHE A 795 -15.05 -41.67 -41.83
N GLN A 796 -15.82 -41.79 -40.74
CA GLN A 796 -15.47 -41.18 -39.44
C GLN A 796 -14.72 -42.18 -38.59
N GLU A 797 -13.63 -41.73 -37.99
CA GLU A 797 -12.90 -42.51 -37.00
C GLU A 797 -13.65 -42.40 -35.67
N GLU A 798 -14.12 -43.51 -35.14
CA GLU A 798 -14.73 -43.63 -33.83
C GLU A 798 -13.77 -44.38 -32.90
N ILE A 799 -13.46 -43.84 -31.72
CA ILE A 799 -12.65 -44.48 -30.72
C ILE A 799 -13.58 -45.43 -29.93
N VAL A 800 -13.37 -46.75 -30.10
CA VAL A 800 -14.10 -47.77 -29.34
C VAL A 800 -13.12 -48.48 -28.42
N LEU A 801 -13.57 -48.90 -27.25
CA LEU A 801 -12.74 -49.71 -26.35
C LEU A 801 -12.83 -51.18 -26.80
N ASP A 802 -11.70 -51.90 -26.78
CA ASP A 802 -11.68 -53.36 -26.96
C ASP A 802 -12.25 -54.05 -25.73
N ASP A 803 -12.36 -55.38 -25.77
CA ASP A 803 -12.85 -56.20 -24.66
C ASP A 803 -11.96 -56.19 -23.43
N GLU A 804 -10.75 -55.60 -23.55
CA GLU A 804 -9.77 -55.41 -22.47
C GLU A 804 -9.72 -53.96 -21.96
N GLY A 805 -10.55 -53.05 -22.53
CA GLY A 805 -10.68 -51.65 -22.13
C GLY A 805 -9.66 -50.70 -22.75
N ASN A 806 -8.95 -51.09 -23.81
CA ASN A 806 -8.00 -50.24 -24.50
C ASN A 806 -8.69 -49.52 -25.68
N PRO A 807 -8.37 -48.24 -25.98
CA PRO A 807 -8.93 -47.53 -27.09
C PRO A 807 -8.38 -48.03 -28.46
N ILE A 808 -9.29 -48.50 -29.34
CA ILE A 808 -8.99 -48.78 -30.72
C ILE A 808 -9.76 -47.83 -31.64
N ILE A 809 -9.11 -47.42 -32.75
CA ILE A 809 -9.70 -46.57 -33.76
C ILE A 809 -10.39 -47.48 -34.77
N ARG A 810 -11.70 -47.29 -34.92
CA ARG A 810 -12.49 -48.01 -35.92
C ARG A 810 -13.09 -47.06 -36.94
N GLU A 811 -12.88 -47.32 -38.23
CA GLU A 811 -13.51 -46.55 -39.28
C GLU A 811 -14.99 -46.98 -39.45
N VAL A 812 -15.93 -46.01 -39.26
CA VAL A 812 -17.37 -46.26 -39.48
C VAL A 812 -17.92 -45.31 -40.53
N PRO A 813 -18.87 -45.76 -41.39
CA PRO A 813 -19.50 -44.86 -42.36
C PRO A 813 -20.36 -43.77 -41.71
N ALA A 814 -20.25 -42.52 -42.16
CA ALA A 814 -20.97 -41.39 -41.61
C ALA A 814 -22.49 -41.54 -41.84
N LYS A 815 -23.28 -41.52 -40.74
CA LYS A 815 -24.76 -41.46 -40.81
C LYS A 815 -25.24 -40.04 -41.09
N LYS A 816 -26.15 -39.91 -42.04
CA LYS A 816 -26.92 -38.65 -42.33
C LYS A 816 -27.76 -38.28 -41.10
N ALA A 817 -27.61 -37.04 -40.67
CA ALA A 817 -28.47 -36.44 -39.63
C ALA A 817 -29.84 -36.09 -40.23
N GLU A 818 -30.89 -36.70 -39.69
CA GLU A 818 -32.28 -36.23 -39.87
C GLU A 818 -32.62 -35.21 -38.75
N SER A 819 -33.18 -34.09 -39.16
CA SER A 819 -33.66 -33.03 -38.28
C SER A 819 -35.04 -33.37 -37.72
N GLU A 820 -35.19 -33.57 -36.44
CA GLU A 820 -36.49 -33.54 -35.76
C GLU A 820 -36.62 -32.33 -34.83
N SER A 821 -37.63 -31.55 -35.11
CA SER A 821 -38.16 -30.50 -34.25
C SER A 821 -39.14 -31.12 -33.24
N ALA A 822 -38.95 -30.91 -31.98
CA ALA A 822 -39.98 -31.24 -30.97
C ALA A 822 -40.22 -30.07 -30.03
N ASN A 823 -41.44 -29.54 -30.11
CA ASN A 823 -42.11 -28.72 -29.13
C ASN A 823 -42.42 -29.55 -27.87
N GLY A 824 -42.09 -29.05 -26.72
CA GLY A 824 -42.43 -29.65 -25.43
C GLY A 824 -42.79 -28.59 -24.39
N THR A 825 -44.08 -28.52 -24.10
CA THR A 825 -44.76 -27.69 -23.10
C THR A 825 -44.28 -28.00 -21.67
N ALA A 826 -43.91 -26.97 -20.93
CA ALA A 826 -43.56 -27.06 -19.50
C ALA A 826 -44.82 -26.94 -18.63
N THR A 827 -45.05 -27.90 -17.77
CA THR A 827 -46.00 -27.86 -16.65
C THR A 827 -45.30 -27.34 -15.39
N THR A 828 -45.91 -26.31 -14.82
CA THR A 828 -45.53 -25.67 -13.56
C THR A 828 -45.96 -26.52 -12.35
N GLU A 829 -45.04 -26.95 -11.52
CA GLU A 829 -45.33 -27.41 -10.15
C GLU A 829 -44.96 -26.33 -9.13
N GLU A 830 -45.96 -25.81 -8.43
CA GLU A 830 -45.84 -24.95 -7.27
C GLU A 830 -45.33 -25.75 -6.06
N LYS A 831 -44.10 -25.44 -5.62
CA LYS A 831 -43.63 -25.85 -4.26
C LYS A 831 -43.92 -24.73 -3.26
N LYS A 832 -44.79 -25.00 -2.33
CA LYS A 832 -45.06 -24.19 -1.11
C LYS A 832 -43.80 -24.09 -0.27
N GLU A 833 -43.20 -22.89 -0.20
CA GLU A 833 -42.16 -22.56 0.78
C GLU A 833 -42.76 -22.42 2.20
N LYS A 834 -42.24 -23.20 3.13
CA LYS A 834 -42.45 -23.00 4.59
C LYS A 834 -41.63 -21.77 4.99
N LYS A 835 -42.29 -20.68 5.38
CA LYS A 835 -41.66 -19.53 6.06
C LYS A 835 -41.01 -20.01 7.36
N LYS A 836 -39.66 -19.98 7.43
CA LYS A 836 -38.93 -20.12 8.70
C LYS A 836 -39.10 -18.82 9.49
N ALA A 837 -39.37 -18.96 10.79
CA ALA A 837 -39.51 -17.87 11.73
C ALA A 837 -38.16 -17.11 11.87
N LYS A 838 -38.22 -15.76 11.87
CA LYS A 838 -37.07 -14.90 12.14
C LYS A 838 -36.56 -15.09 13.58
N PRO A 839 -35.24 -15.10 13.81
CA PRO A 839 -34.68 -15.01 15.16
C PRO A 839 -35.12 -13.69 15.83
N THR A 840 -35.44 -13.72 17.09
CA THR A 840 -35.99 -12.61 17.89
C THR A 840 -34.89 -11.74 18.53
N GLU A 841 -33.70 -11.65 17.99
CA GLU A 841 -32.61 -10.81 18.52
C GLU A 841 -32.48 -9.47 17.78
N GLN A 842 -32.12 -8.42 18.54
CA GLN A 842 -31.93 -7.06 17.97
C GLN A 842 -30.85 -7.05 16.92
N PRO A 843 -30.95 -6.19 15.89
CA PRO A 843 -29.96 -6.10 14.83
C PRO A 843 -28.58 -5.75 15.38
N VAL A 844 -27.57 -6.44 14.88
CA VAL A 844 -26.17 -6.18 15.19
C VAL A 844 -25.72 -4.96 14.42
N ASN A 845 -25.16 -3.98 15.12
CA ASN A 845 -24.48 -2.87 14.46
C ASN A 845 -23.09 -3.34 14.03
N PHE A 846 -22.81 -3.31 12.69
CA PHE A 846 -21.53 -3.75 12.13
C PHE A 846 -20.41 -2.74 12.36
N ASP A 847 -20.73 -1.50 12.73
CA ASP A 847 -19.70 -0.51 13.12
C ASP A 847 -19.04 -0.85 14.47
N ASP A 848 -19.64 -1.79 15.23
CA ASP A 848 -19.10 -2.29 16.52
C ASP A 848 -18.35 -3.64 16.35
N LEU A 849 -18.22 -4.15 15.12
CA LEU A 849 -17.49 -5.37 14.75
C LEU A 849 -16.27 -5.03 13.87
#